data_198d4f78ed8bce037aca0fd1ac848f1f
#
_entry.id   198d4f78ed8bce037aca0fd1ac848f1f
#
_cell.length_a   1.000
_cell.length_b   1.000
_cell.length_c   1.000
_cell.angle_alpha   90.00
_cell.angle_beta   90.00
_cell.angle_gamma   90.00
#
_symmetry.space_group_name_H-M   'P 1'
#
loop_
_entity.id
_entity.type
_entity.pdbx_description
1 polymer ?
#
loop_
_entity_poly.entity_id
_entity_poly.type
_entity_poly.pdbx_seq_one_letter_code
_entity_poly.pdbx_strand_id
1 'polypeptide(L)'
;MRNFLPLFCFIIVFSVQAQTGLKDTIIRETGTYNSLLIGTANGLYQLTEKAAPVLLWSGGMVKKILISPQGYYVLTDQGILFSRDLANWEYRNQGLPIKVLKEIVQGKKQFIQKVQDLKDLEYNPSDPAMMVTATKDGVYLSRDGGLSWSNVGMPPSKTNGIKAVAVADLNGPVVLASHSIYGVYALSVAEKPAATGNPASAKSSPAQKWLPLNQGLELHETTENSDEVADILVYRNSGKTRIFALQSFRERLYELDWDTKWFTLLYKGENDFKAQDGLVGFYNSLWFVQQGNLTQFSLNDRTSSNSENLIVAPTTDQIMKAVRKAELLIPEPTMSAAFLFPSEGEPSSALPLSLSELWLLREPFRQYREKPYIRTALNREGFYLPVNHALEEKSLNRYIHILDTKKLNMVVIDMKDDYGRLRFVPQNPEIAAKGRVFKPIDLEQFVSTMKAHGAYLVARVVVFKDPELYKKEGGKYAVWDSVLNSPWQGYYENAEGTRIDYDEKWVDPYSEEVWAYIATISQELHQRGFDEIQFDYIRFPTDGVNLSQTRFRWRDPGMDAESAILSFLRYIRGHVEAPISIDIYGANGWYRTGARTGQEVEVLARYVDVICPMYYPSHFEQTFLANNPPELRPYRIYYLGTLRAMTIARNQAIIRPYIQAFYLNVAYDRKYYNDDYVLRQLLGVQNAGNFGYTYWNNIGRYDEIPLPETRLTAGPELLFKSSNID
;
A
#
# COMPACT_ATOMS: atom_id res chain seq x y z
N MET A 1 65.42 8.25 -9.90
CA MET A 1 65.23 9.47 -9.13
C MET A 1 63.94 10.16 -9.57
N ARG A 2 62.87 9.88 -8.90
CA ARG A 2 61.64 10.68 -8.92
C ARG A 2 60.90 10.41 -7.61
N ASN A 3 60.78 11.46 -6.82
CA ASN A 3 60.20 11.48 -5.48
C ASN A 3 58.70 11.21 -5.53
N PHE A 4 58.22 10.25 -4.75
CA PHE A 4 56.83 10.14 -4.36
C PHE A 4 56.66 10.82 -2.98
N LEU A 5 55.89 11.87 -2.95
CA LEU A 5 55.33 12.44 -1.72
C LEU A 5 54.05 11.65 -1.37
N PRO A 6 53.85 11.21 -0.13
CA PRO A 6 52.58 10.69 0.31
C PRO A 6 51.67 11.84 0.71
N LEU A 7 50.46 11.85 0.12
CA LEU A 7 49.35 12.74 0.48
C LEU A 7 48.77 12.26 1.82
N PHE A 8 49.07 13.02 2.87
CA PHE A 8 48.39 12.84 4.17
C PHE A 8 46.96 13.40 4.07
N CYS A 9 45.98 12.52 4.03
CA CYS A 9 44.58 12.90 4.31
C CYS A 9 44.45 13.14 5.80
N PHE A 10 44.32 14.41 6.20
CA PHE A 10 43.88 14.80 7.52
C PHE A 10 42.36 14.49 7.63
N ILE A 11 42.04 13.42 8.32
CA ILE A 11 40.67 13.20 8.82
C ILE A 11 40.53 14.10 10.04
N ILE A 12 39.87 15.25 9.86
CA ILE A 12 39.42 16.07 10.99
C ILE A 12 38.19 15.40 11.55
N VAL A 13 38.39 14.63 12.61
CA VAL A 13 37.30 14.17 13.47
C VAL A 13 36.83 15.37 14.28
N PHE A 14 35.75 16.00 13.84
CA PHE A 14 35.00 16.89 14.71
C PHE A 14 34.26 16.04 15.73
N SER A 15 34.81 15.92 16.93
CA SER A 15 34.05 15.54 18.09
C SER A 15 33.08 16.66 18.41
N VAL A 16 31.83 16.48 18.01
CA VAL A 16 30.74 17.33 18.52
C VAL A 16 30.52 16.89 19.95
N GLN A 17 31.14 17.60 20.88
CA GLN A 17 30.68 17.59 22.26
C GLN A 17 29.25 18.07 22.26
N ALA A 18 28.34 17.19 22.68
CA ALA A 18 26.98 17.59 23.01
C ALA A 18 27.05 18.68 24.10
N GLN A 19 26.90 19.93 23.68
CA GLN A 19 26.65 21.01 24.61
C GLN A 19 25.26 20.81 25.19
N THR A 20 25.21 20.32 26.40
CA THR A 20 24.14 20.55 27.35
C THR A 20 24.07 22.06 27.60
N GLY A 21 23.31 22.76 26.78
CA GLY A 21 23.23 24.21 26.87
C GLY A 21 22.55 24.86 25.69
N LEU A 22 21.38 24.35 25.24
CA LEU A 22 20.44 25.17 24.48
C LEU A 22 19.60 26.01 25.45
N LYS A 23 20.26 26.79 26.27
CA LYS A 23 19.70 27.99 26.89
C LYS A 23 20.27 29.17 26.13
N ASP A 24 19.36 30.01 25.67
CA ASP A 24 19.54 31.32 25.07
C ASP A 24 19.63 31.37 23.53
N THR A 25 18.52 31.54 22.96
CA THR A 25 18.04 32.61 22.08
C THR A 25 16.71 32.22 21.49
N ILE A 26 15.69 32.28 22.30
CA ILE A 26 14.30 32.14 21.83
C ILE A 26 13.90 33.52 21.31
N ILE A 27 13.91 33.68 19.99
CA ILE A 27 13.12 34.75 19.37
C ILE A 27 11.68 34.26 19.50
N ARG A 28 10.93 34.84 20.41
CA ARG A 28 9.50 34.63 20.60
C ARG A 28 8.73 35.27 19.48
N GLU A 29 8.79 34.65 18.29
CA GLU A 29 7.76 34.85 17.28
C GLU A 29 6.74 33.71 17.41
N THR A 30 5.49 34.07 17.51
CA THR A 30 4.34 33.18 17.67
C THR A 30 4.38 32.04 16.65
N GLY A 31 4.42 30.79 17.13
CA GLY A 31 4.33 29.59 16.31
C GLY A 31 5.64 28.99 15.80
N THR A 32 6.80 29.34 16.37
CA THR A 32 8.11 28.77 15.98
C THR A 32 8.33 27.40 16.62
N TYR A 33 8.76 26.41 15.83
CA TYR A 33 9.20 25.10 16.30
C TYR A 33 10.74 25.09 16.50
N ASN A 34 11.23 24.29 17.45
CA ASN A 34 12.67 24.18 17.73
C ASN A 34 13.40 23.36 16.68
N SER A 35 12.80 22.25 16.27
CA SER A 35 13.32 21.37 15.23
C SER A 35 12.19 20.58 14.59
N LEU A 36 12.47 20.06 13.41
CA LEU A 36 11.58 19.24 12.62
C LEU A 36 12.25 17.89 12.38
N LEU A 37 11.61 16.82 12.80
CA LEU A 37 12.00 15.47 12.42
C LEU A 37 11.29 15.12 11.12
N ILE A 38 12.03 14.64 10.14
CA ILE A 38 11.51 14.24 8.82
C ILE A 38 11.80 12.76 8.60
N GLY A 39 10.75 11.99 8.53
CA GLY A 39 10.79 10.60 8.08
C GLY A 39 10.70 10.53 6.56
N THR A 40 11.62 9.81 5.94
CA THR A 40 11.71 9.64 4.48
C THR A 40 11.58 8.17 4.09
N ALA A 41 11.66 7.90 2.79
CA ALA A 41 11.70 6.54 2.26
C ALA A 41 12.96 5.77 2.69
N ASN A 42 14.06 6.45 3.04
CA ASN A 42 15.36 5.82 3.31
C ASN A 42 15.95 6.16 4.67
N GLY A 43 15.29 6.98 5.48
CA GLY A 43 15.80 7.33 6.79
C GLY A 43 15.03 8.40 7.53
N LEU A 44 15.60 8.78 8.68
CA LEU A 44 15.10 9.83 9.56
C LEU A 44 16.09 10.98 9.59
N TYR A 45 15.63 12.19 9.37
CA TYR A 45 16.42 13.42 9.41
C TYR A 45 15.90 14.36 10.48
N GLN A 46 16.81 15.19 11.00
CA GLN A 46 16.47 16.35 11.81
C GLN A 46 16.82 17.63 11.05
N LEU A 47 15.89 18.55 11.00
CA LEU A 47 16.04 19.87 10.41
C LEU A 47 15.84 20.92 11.50
N THR A 48 16.78 21.85 11.61
CA THR A 48 16.68 23.06 12.43
C THR A 48 16.60 24.28 11.52
N GLU A 49 16.19 25.43 12.08
CA GLU A 49 15.94 26.61 11.27
C GLU A 49 17.18 27.13 10.53
N LYS A 50 18.37 26.92 11.09
CA LYS A 50 19.63 27.53 10.63
C LYS A 50 20.70 26.53 10.18
N ALA A 51 20.48 25.21 10.30
CA ALA A 51 21.46 24.18 9.96
C ALA A 51 21.01 23.32 8.77
N ALA A 52 21.98 22.69 8.11
CA ALA A 52 21.68 21.66 7.12
C ALA A 52 20.98 20.45 7.79
N PRO A 53 20.17 19.68 7.04
CA PRO A 53 19.56 18.47 7.55
C PRO A 53 20.60 17.50 8.09
N VAL A 54 20.35 16.93 9.27
CA VAL A 54 21.19 15.91 9.88
C VAL A 54 20.50 14.56 9.76
N LEU A 55 21.18 13.59 9.17
CA LEU A 55 20.70 12.21 9.10
C LEU A 55 20.86 11.55 10.47
N LEU A 56 19.74 11.16 11.09
CA LEU A 56 19.71 10.50 12.40
C LEU A 56 19.73 8.97 12.29
N TRP A 57 19.12 8.44 11.23
CA TRP A 57 19.06 7.00 10.99
C TRP A 57 18.83 6.72 9.49
N SER A 58 19.48 5.68 8.94
CA SER A 58 19.47 5.32 7.52
C SER A 58 19.24 3.83 7.30
N GLY A 59 18.21 3.27 7.91
CA GLY A 59 17.95 1.82 7.82
C GLY A 59 16.77 1.42 6.93
N GLY A 60 15.97 2.37 6.46
CA GLY A 60 14.78 2.09 5.66
C GLY A 60 13.71 3.18 5.74
N MET A 61 12.50 2.84 5.32
CA MET A 61 11.40 3.79 5.27
C MET A 61 10.83 4.08 6.67
N VAL A 62 10.65 5.35 6.97
CA VAL A 62 9.96 5.84 8.17
C VAL A 62 8.48 6.04 7.86
N LYS A 63 7.62 5.26 8.52
CA LYS A 63 6.17 5.31 8.33
C LYS A 63 5.48 6.31 9.24
N LYS A 64 5.90 6.35 10.51
CA LYS A 64 5.30 7.21 11.55
C LYS A 64 6.36 7.59 12.56
N ILE A 65 6.28 8.84 13.06
CA ILE A 65 7.08 9.33 14.16
C ILE A 65 6.11 9.54 15.33
N LEU A 66 6.34 8.85 16.44
CA LEU A 66 5.53 8.93 17.64
C LEU A 66 6.40 9.48 18.78
N ILE A 67 5.94 10.55 19.41
CA ILE A 67 6.64 11.19 20.52
C ILE A 67 5.85 10.96 21.79
N SER A 68 6.49 10.36 22.77
CA SER A 68 5.89 10.05 24.06
C SER A 68 6.72 10.66 25.20
N PRO A 69 6.20 10.72 26.43
CA PRO A 69 6.99 11.13 27.59
C PRO A 69 8.24 10.29 27.86
N GLN A 70 8.31 9.08 27.30
CA GLN A 70 9.47 8.18 27.44
C GLN A 70 10.58 8.46 26.43
N GLY A 71 10.27 9.10 25.29
CA GLY A 71 11.19 9.39 24.20
C GLY A 71 10.54 9.31 22.82
N TYR A 72 11.38 9.13 21.80
CA TYR A 72 11.04 9.15 20.40
C TYR A 72 10.92 7.72 19.86
N TYR A 73 9.76 7.39 19.35
CA TYR A 73 9.52 6.12 18.66
C TYR A 73 9.35 6.37 17.17
N VAL A 74 9.93 5.51 16.37
CA VAL A 74 9.82 5.60 14.91
C VAL A 74 9.37 4.25 14.36
N LEU A 75 8.19 4.23 13.77
CA LEU A 75 7.68 3.09 13.05
C LEU A 75 8.33 3.04 11.69
N THR A 76 9.04 1.94 11.40
CA THR A 76 9.77 1.76 10.16
C THR A 76 9.35 0.48 9.46
N ASP A 77 9.86 0.25 8.26
CA ASP A 77 9.72 -1.03 7.57
C ASP A 77 10.67 -2.14 8.09
N GLN A 78 11.52 -1.80 9.08
CA GLN A 78 12.37 -2.75 9.82
C GLN A 78 11.86 -3.04 11.24
N GLY A 79 10.75 -2.42 11.64
CA GLY A 79 10.17 -2.50 12.97
C GLY A 79 10.12 -1.16 13.69
N ILE A 80 10.17 -1.20 15.00
CA ILE A 80 10.07 -0.03 15.88
C ILE A 80 11.45 0.37 16.37
N LEU A 81 11.84 1.60 16.09
CA LEU A 81 13.03 2.23 16.64
C LEU A 81 12.64 3.10 17.83
N PHE A 82 13.52 3.18 18.81
CA PHE A 82 13.39 4.04 19.98
C PHE A 82 14.68 4.81 20.25
N SER A 83 14.55 6.07 20.66
CA SER A 83 15.63 6.90 21.17
C SER A 83 15.13 7.83 22.27
N ARG A 84 15.97 8.09 23.26
CA ARG A 84 15.71 9.12 24.28
C ARG A 84 16.29 10.48 23.93
N ASP A 85 17.31 10.50 23.08
CA ASP A 85 18.19 11.65 22.86
C ASP A 85 18.37 12.01 21.38
N LEU A 86 17.68 11.31 20.46
CA LEU A 86 17.81 11.40 19.00
C LEU A 86 19.21 11.02 18.45
N ALA A 87 20.14 10.65 19.31
CA ALA A 87 21.49 10.28 18.92
C ALA A 87 21.68 8.76 18.92
N ASN A 88 21.11 8.08 19.90
CA ASN A 88 21.25 6.65 20.09
C ASN A 88 19.92 5.95 19.79
N TRP A 89 19.93 5.01 18.82
CA TRP A 89 18.74 4.31 18.35
C TRP A 89 18.84 2.81 18.64
N GLU A 90 17.77 2.25 19.20
CA GLU A 90 17.63 0.81 19.45
C GLU A 90 16.33 0.26 18.86
N TYR A 91 16.32 -1.01 18.45
CA TYR A 91 15.10 -1.68 18.02
C TYR A 91 14.31 -2.20 19.21
N ARG A 92 13.01 -1.97 19.20
CA ARG A 92 12.01 -2.44 20.16
C ARG A 92 11.10 -3.50 19.54
N ASN A 93 11.69 -4.61 19.05
CA ASN A 93 11.00 -5.61 18.22
C ASN A 93 10.74 -6.94 18.95
N GLN A 94 11.15 -7.11 20.20
CA GLN A 94 11.03 -8.39 20.91
C GLN A 94 9.57 -8.80 21.07
N GLY A 95 9.21 -10.01 20.58
CA GLY A 95 7.84 -10.53 20.62
C GLY A 95 6.97 -10.15 19.41
N LEU A 96 7.45 -9.28 18.51
CA LEU A 96 6.79 -9.03 17.23
C LEU A 96 7.02 -10.19 16.26
N PRO A 97 6.07 -10.47 15.35
CA PRO A 97 6.17 -11.57 14.42
C PRO A 97 7.26 -11.31 13.36
N ILE A 98 7.96 -12.35 13.00
CA ILE A 98 9.05 -12.32 12.02
C ILE A 98 8.57 -12.86 10.67
N LYS A 99 8.93 -12.18 9.61
CA LYS A 99 8.78 -12.60 8.22
C LYS A 99 10.14 -13.11 7.71
N VAL A 100 10.12 -14.23 7.01
CA VAL A 100 11.31 -14.82 6.39
C VAL A 100 11.23 -14.60 4.88
N LEU A 101 12.23 -13.95 4.31
CA LEU A 101 12.39 -13.80 2.86
C LEU A 101 13.54 -14.69 2.39
N LYS A 102 13.37 -15.32 1.22
CA LYS A 102 14.39 -16.13 0.56
C LYS A 102 15.12 -15.25 -0.47
N GLU A 103 16.43 -15.28 -0.42
CA GLU A 103 17.30 -14.71 -1.46
C GLU A 103 18.18 -15.78 -2.09
N ILE A 104 18.51 -15.60 -3.34
CA ILE A 104 19.46 -16.46 -4.05
C ILE A 104 20.70 -15.62 -4.37
N VAL A 105 21.77 -15.87 -3.65
CA VAL A 105 23.06 -15.17 -3.81
C VAL A 105 24.09 -16.17 -4.30
N GLN A 106 24.65 -15.93 -5.48
CA GLN A 106 25.62 -16.84 -6.13
C GLN A 106 25.13 -18.30 -6.17
N GLY A 107 23.83 -18.48 -6.50
CA GLY A 107 23.20 -19.82 -6.58
C GLY A 107 22.91 -20.50 -5.25
N LYS A 108 23.16 -19.84 -4.10
CA LYS A 108 22.89 -20.37 -2.76
C LYS A 108 21.70 -19.67 -2.13
N LYS A 109 20.84 -20.45 -1.44
CA LYS A 109 19.74 -19.91 -0.65
C LYS A 109 20.26 -19.20 0.59
N GLN A 110 19.79 -17.98 0.80
CA GLN A 110 19.99 -17.21 2.02
C GLN A 110 18.61 -16.75 2.53
N PHE A 111 18.50 -16.50 3.82
CA PHE A 111 17.25 -16.10 4.44
C PHE A 111 17.43 -14.78 5.20
N ILE A 112 16.58 -13.82 4.86
CA ILE A 112 16.48 -12.55 5.58
C ILE A 112 15.30 -12.65 6.53
N GLN A 113 15.56 -12.41 7.80
CA GLN A 113 14.52 -12.28 8.81
C GLN A 113 14.27 -10.80 9.08
N LYS A 114 13.03 -10.38 9.02
CA LYS A 114 12.61 -9.04 9.41
C LYS A 114 11.28 -9.07 10.12
N VAL A 115 10.97 -8.03 10.89
CA VAL A 115 9.64 -7.87 11.49
C VAL A 115 8.58 -7.80 10.37
N GLN A 116 7.44 -8.43 10.58
CA GLN A 116 6.29 -8.26 9.69
C GLN A 116 5.92 -6.78 9.57
N ASP A 117 5.28 -6.43 8.46
CA ASP A 117 4.88 -5.05 8.20
C ASP A 117 3.92 -4.54 9.27
N LEU A 118 4.39 -3.59 10.08
CA LEU A 118 3.60 -2.95 11.12
C LEU A 118 2.71 -1.87 10.50
N LYS A 119 1.45 -1.80 10.93
CA LYS A 119 0.45 -0.92 10.35
C LYS A 119 0.39 0.44 11.04
N ASP A 120 0.48 0.42 12.36
CA ASP A 120 0.37 1.60 13.20
C ASP A 120 1.06 1.38 14.55
N LEU A 121 1.31 2.46 15.29
CA LEU A 121 1.93 2.46 16.63
C LEU A 121 1.38 3.60 17.46
N GLU A 122 0.84 3.28 18.65
CA GLU A 122 0.30 4.24 19.59
C GLU A 122 0.66 3.90 21.04
N TYR A 123 0.63 4.90 21.91
CA TYR A 123 0.77 4.71 23.36
C TYR A 123 -0.47 5.21 24.11
N ASN A 124 -0.65 4.71 25.35
CA ASN A 124 -1.69 5.19 26.24
C ASN A 124 -1.25 6.53 26.88
N PRO A 125 -1.97 7.64 26.64
CA PRO A 125 -1.59 8.93 27.23
C PRO A 125 -1.63 8.96 28.77
N SER A 126 -2.35 8.03 29.41
CA SER A 126 -2.42 7.90 30.87
C SER A 126 -1.33 7.00 31.45
N ASP A 127 -0.79 6.10 30.65
CA ASP A 127 0.32 5.18 30.98
C ASP A 127 1.22 4.99 29.76
N PRO A 128 2.21 5.86 29.53
CA PRO A 128 3.06 5.79 28.34
C PRO A 128 3.90 4.52 28.20
N ALA A 129 3.99 3.68 29.24
CA ALA A 129 4.61 2.37 29.14
C ALA A 129 3.71 1.36 28.40
N MET A 130 2.41 1.60 28.35
CA MET A 130 1.47 0.79 27.60
C MET A 130 1.37 1.28 26.16
N MET A 131 1.76 0.40 25.22
CA MET A 131 1.80 0.71 23.80
C MET A 131 1.11 -0.38 22.99
N VAL A 132 0.59 -0.03 21.82
CA VAL A 132 -0.08 -0.95 20.89
C VAL A 132 0.46 -0.77 19.49
N THR A 133 0.62 -1.88 18.77
CA THR A 133 0.92 -1.95 17.34
C THR A 133 0.15 -3.10 16.69
N ALA A 134 0.11 -3.14 15.36
CA ALA A 134 -0.54 -4.23 14.65
C ALA A 134 0.20 -4.63 13.38
N THR A 135 0.02 -5.88 13.00
CA THR A 135 0.38 -6.43 11.69
C THR A 135 -0.89 -6.91 10.98
N LYS A 136 -0.75 -7.49 9.80
CA LYS A 136 -1.86 -8.16 9.11
C LYS A 136 -2.45 -9.35 9.90
N ASP A 137 -1.68 -9.96 10.80
CA ASP A 137 -2.01 -11.23 11.48
C ASP A 137 -2.29 -11.07 12.97
N GLY A 138 -2.17 -9.88 13.54
CA GLY A 138 -2.40 -9.67 14.96
C GLY A 138 -2.25 -8.25 15.45
N VAL A 139 -2.85 -7.98 16.60
CA VAL A 139 -2.65 -6.78 17.40
C VAL A 139 -1.71 -7.14 18.56
N TYR A 140 -0.73 -6.29 18.82
CA TYR A 140 0.32 -6.54 19.81
C TYR A 140 0.33 -5.42 20.84
N LEU A 141 0.36 -5.80 22.12
CA LEU A 141 0.39 -4.92 23.26
C LEU A 141 1.73 -5.04 23.97
N SER A 142 2.33 -3.91 24.29
CA SER A 142 3.45 -3.76 25.22
C SER A 142 2.97 -3.11 26.52
N ARG A 143 3.61 -3.45 27.65
CA ARG A 143 3.39 -2.84 28.96
C ARG A 143 4.68 -2.31 29.58
N ASP A 144 5.73 -2.22 28.79
CA ASP A 144 7.09 -1.89 29.21
C ASP A 144 7.78 -0.90 28.25
N GLY A 145 6.98 -0.05 27.59
CA GLY A 145 7.48 0.96 26.64
C GLY A 145 8.04 0.35 25.36
N GLY A 146 7.47 -0.77 24.91
CA GLY A 146 7.87 -1.43 23.66
C GLY A 146 9.07 -2.38 23.81
N LEU A 147 9.61 -2.59 25.02
CA LEU A 147 10.72 -3.54 25.22
C LEU A 147 10.28 -4.97 24.88
N SER A 148 9.02 -5.34 25.17
CA SER A 148 8.45 -6.60 24.79
C SER A 148 6.99 -6.46 24.32
N TRP A 149 6.59 -7.31 23.37
CA TRP A 149 5.26 -7.31 22.77
C TRP A 149 4.58 -8.66 22.91
N SER A 150 3.31 -8.66 23.21
CA SER A 150 2.46 -9.86 23.30
C SER A 150 1.27 -9.74 22.35
N ASN A 151 0.96 -10.82 21.62
CA ASN A 151 -0.19 -10.87 20.73
C ASN A 151 -1.49 -10.94 21.56
N VAL A 152 -2.40 -9.99 21.33
CA VAL A 152 -3.73 -9.93 21.97
C VAL A 152 -4.86 -10.36 21.02
N GLY A 153 -4.50 -11.00 19.91
CA GLY A 153 -5.43 -11.52 18.91
C GLY A 153 -5.79 -10.52 17.81
N MET A 154 -6.81 -10.90 17.05
CA MET A 154 -7.38 -10.11 15.95
C MET A 154 -8.86 -9.84 16.20
N PRO A 155 -9.41 -8.70 15.76
CA PRO A 155 -10.85 -8.54 15.62
C PRO A 155 -11.43 -9.67 14.75
N PRO A 156 -12.63 -10.20 15.07
CA PRO A 156 -13.25 -11.25 14.29
C PRO A 156 -13.66 -10.73 12.91
N SER A 157 -12.93 -11.13 11.90
CA SER A 157 -13.19 -10.76 10.51
C SER A 157 -12.84 -11.92 9.58
N LYS A 158 -13.45 -11.95 8.40
CA LYS A 158 -13.16 -12.96 7.37
C LYS A 158 -11.86 -12.65 6.61
N THR A 159 -11.31 -11.45 6.79
CA THR A 159 -10.14 -10.95 6.07
C THR A 159 -9.23 -10.20 7.02
N ASN A 160 -7.93 -10.19 6.74
CA ASN A 160 -6.98 -9.34 7.44
C ASN A 160 -7.12 -7.90 6.91
N GLY A 161 -6.84 -6.90 7.71
CA GLY A 161 -6.99 -5.52 7.24
C GLY A 161 -7.04 -4.49 8.36
N ILE A 162 -6.24 -4.65 9.41
CA ILE A 162 -6.07 -3.62 10.43
C ILE A 162 -5.41 -2.40 9.79
N LYS A 163 -6.01 -1.22 10.03
CA LYS A 163 -5.49 0.07 9.54
C LYS A 163 -4.84 0.87 10.67
N ALA A 164 -5.55 1.09 11.77
CA ALA A 164 -5.10 1.88 12.91
C ALA A 164 -5.37 1.16 14.23
N VAL A 165 -4.59 1.47 15.24
CA VAL A 165 -4.75 0.97 16.61
C VAL A 165 -4.59 2.10 17.62
N ALA A 166 -5.24 1.96 18.76
CA ALA A 166 -5.07 2.88 19.88
C ALA A 166 -5.22 2.12 21.21
N VAL A 167 -4.72 2.69 22.30
CA VAL A 167 -4.89 2.15 23.64
C VAL A 167 -5.24 3.27 24.63
N ALA A 168 -6.28 3.04 25.44
CA ALA A 168 -6.77 4.01 26.41
C ALA A 168 -7.03 3.34 27.76
N ASP A 169 -7.00 4.14 28.82
CA ASP A 169 -7.54 3.75 30.12
C ASP A 169 -9.00 4.27 30.23
N LEU A 170 -9.94 3.33 30.24
CA LEU A 170 -11.40 3.55 30.22
C LEU A 170 -12.08 2.65 31.28
N ASN A 171 -11.78 2.89 32.56
CA ASN A 171 -12.09 2.00 33.68
C ASN A 171 -11.34 0.66 33.56
N GLY A 172 -10.05 0.73 33.21
CA GLY A 172 -9.14 -0.32 32.86
C GLY A 172 -8.67 -0.20 31.41
N PRO A 173 -7.56 -0.86 31.06
CA PRO A 173 -6.95 -0.70 29.76
C PRO A 173 -7.79 -1.37 28.65
N VAL A 174 -8.03 -0.58 27.59
CA VAL A 174 -8.78 -0.98 26.40
C VAL A 174 -7.94 -0.74 25.16
N VAL A 175 -7.79 -1.76 24.33
CA VAL A 175 -7.20 -1.66 23.00
C VAL A 175 -8.29 -1.44 21.97
N LEU A 176 -8.10 -0.47 21.10
CA LEU A 176 -8.96 -0.18 19.95
C LEU A 176 -8.24 -0.56 18.66
N ALA A 177 -8.96 -1.08 17.68
CA ALA A 177 -8.43 -1.38 16.37
C ALA A 177 -9.47 -1.06 15.29
N SER A 178 -9.05 -0.39 14.21
CA SER A 178 -9.88 -0.22 13.02
C SER A 178 -9.56 -1.29 11.98
N HIS A 179 -10.60 -1.79 11.35
CA HIS A 179 -10.51 -2.71 10.23
C HIS A 179 -10.98 -2.02 8.95
N SER A 180 -10.29 -2.22 7.85
CA SER A 180 -10.56 -1.54 6.58
C SER A 180 -11.95 -1.79 5.97
N ILE A 181 -12.69 -2.81 6.46
CA ILE A 181 -14.03 -3.16 5.97
C ILE A 181 -15.07 -3.17 7.09
N TYR A 182 -14.68 -3.58 8.31
CA TYR A 182 -15.64 -3.91 9.38
C TYR A 182 -15.70 -2.87 10.50
N GLY A 183 -15.06 -1.71 10.33
CA GLY A 183 -15.11 -0.60 11.28
C GLY A 183 -14.21 -0.77 12.49
N VAL A 184 -14.64 -0.30 13.65
CA VAL A 184 -13.86 -0.22 14.88
C VAL A 184 -14.23 -1.35 15.84
N TYR A 185 -13.23 -1.91 16.50
CA TYR A 185 -13.36 -2.92 17.55
C TYR A 185 -12.63 -2.50 18.81
N ALA A 186 -13.13 -2.94 19.96
CA ALA A 186 -12.50 -2.77 21.26
C ALA A 186 -12.22 -4.10 21.94
N LEU A 187 -11.10 -4.17 22.67
CA LEU A 187 -10.70 -5.30 23.50
C LEU A 187 -10.32 -4.79 24.88
N SER A 188 -11.05 -5.19 25.93
CA SER A 188 -10.61 -4.97 27.31
C SER A 188 -9.49 -5.93 27.63
N VAL A 189 -8.34 -5.41 28.05
CA VAL A 189 -7.17 -6.22 28.41
C VAL A 189 -7.00 -6.23 29.92
N ALA A 190 -6.93 -7.41 30.54
CA ALA A 190 -6.78 -7.52 31.98
C ALA A 190 -5.49 -6.83 32.45
N GLU A 191 -5.53 -6.22 33.62
CA GLU A 191 -4.33 -5.79 34.31
C GLU A 191 -3.41 -7.02 34.55
N LYS A 192 -2.09 -6.78 34.52
CA LYS A 192 -1.12 -7.85 34.80
C LYS A 192 -1.43 -8.43 36.19
N PRO A 193 -1.68 -9.74 36.34
CA PRO A 193 -1.86 -10.27 37.70
C PRO A 193 -0.61 -9.94 38.52
N ALA A 194 -0.82 -9.38 39.71
CA ALA A 194 0.27 -9.14 40.65
C ALA A 194 1.06 -10.45 40.84
N ALA A 195 2.39 -10.36 40.78
CA ALA A 195 3.29 -11.52 40.84
C ALA A 195 3.34 -12.16 42.25
N THR A 196 2.18 -12.48 42.80
CA THR A 196 2.01 -13.18 44.10
C THR A 196 0.95 -14.27 43.94
N GLY A 197 1.36 -15.48 43.52
CA GLY A 197 0.44 -16.62 43.50
C GLY A 197 1.01 -17.82 42.74
N ASN A 198 0.95 -18.95 43.41
CA ASN A 198 1.36 -20.30 43.01
C ASN A 198 0.89 -20.66 41.58
N PRO A 199 1.74 -21.16 40.66
CA PRO A 199 1.39 -21.42 39.28
C PRO A 199 0.40 -22.58 39.05
N ALA A 200 -0.10 -23.22 40.09
CA ALA A 200 -0.95 -24.41 39.99
C ALA A 200 -2.48 -24.13 39.90
N SER A 201 -2.93 -22.87 39.93
CA SER A 201 -4.37 -22.53 39.92
C SER A 201 -4.81 -21.53 38.82
N ALA A 202 -4.08 -21.41 37.72
CA ALA A 202 -4.52 -20.63 36.58
C ALA A 202 -5.71 -21.35 35.91
N LYS A 203 -6.92 -21.12 36.44
CA LYS A 203 -8.14 -21.30 35.64
C LYS A 203 -8.00 -20.45 34.42
N SER A 204 -8.17 -21.01 33.24
CA SER A 204 -8.19 -20.32 31.96
C SER A 204 -9.09 -19.08 32.09
N SER A 205 -8.49 -17.88 32.05
CA SER A 205 -9.26 -16.64 31.96
C SER A 205 -10.19 -16.74 30.75
N PRO A 206 -11.46 -16.27 30.84
CA PRO A 206 -12.35 -16.29 29.70
C PRO A 206 -11.65 -15.61 28.53
N ALA A 207 -11.69 -16.24 27.35
CA ALA A 207 -11.04 -15.72 26.16
C ALA A 207 -11.46 -14.26 25.97
N GLN A 208 -10.49 -13.36 25.97
CA GLN A 208 -10.73 -11.93 25.73
C GLN A 208 -11.39 -11.79 24.37
N LYS A 209 -12.55 -11.14 24.33
CA LYS A 209 -13.37 -11.02 23.12
C LYS A 209 -13.35 -9.60 22.59
N TRP A 210 -12.98 -9.44 21.34
CA TRP A 210 -13.14 -8.20 20.60
C TRP A 210 -14.63 -7.88 20.41
N LEU A 211 -15.03 -6.67 20.72
CA LEU A 211 -16.40 -6.17 20.60
C LEU A 211 -16.46 -5.11 19.50
N PRO A 212 -17.42 -5.17 18.56
CA PRO A 212 -17.60 -4.13 17.55
C PRO A 212 -18.09 -2.83 18.18
N LEU A 213 -17.54 -1.69 17.69
CA LEU A 213 -17.91 -0.33 18.08
C LEU A 213 -18.22 0.46 16.81
N ASN A 214 -19.41 0.26 16.23
CA ASN A 214 -19.76 0.91 14.95
C ASN A 214 -21.00 1.81 15.08
N GLN A 215 -21.61 1.92 16.26
CA GLN A 215 -22.79 2.74 16.45
C GLN A 215 -22.46 4.23 16.30
N GLY A 216 -23.18 4.90 15.43
CA GLY A 216 -22.99 6.32 15.12
C GLY A 216 -21.99 6.59 13.98
N LEU A 217 -21.18 5.60 13.56
CA LEU A 217 -20.39 5.71 12.34
C LEU A 217 -21.31 5.64 11.13
N GLU A 218 -21.07 6.50 10.16
CA GLU A 218 -21.77 6.42 8.88
C GLU A 218 -21.31 5.17 8.14
N LEU A 219 -22.26 4.28 7.85
CA LEU A 219 -22.02 3.05 7.09
C LEU A 219 -22.19 3.34 5.60
N HIS A 220 -21.50 2.55 4.79
CA HIS A 220 -21.73 2.59 3.36
C HIS A 220 -23.17 2.12 3.06
N GLU A 221 -23.95 2.92 2.33
CA GLU A 221 -25.39 2.70 2.10
C GLU A 221 -25.74 1.33 1.51
N THR A 222 -24.80 0.68 0.82
CA THR A 222 -25.07 -0.53 0.06
C THR A 222 -24.34 -1.78 0.56
N THR A 223 -23.37 -1.65 1.46
CA THR A 223 -22.56 -2.79 1.90
C THR A 223 -22.75 -3.19 3.36
N GLU A 224 -23.56 -2.45 4.12
CA GLU A 224 -23.71 -2.58 5.58
C GLU A 224 -22.39 -2.50 6.37
N ASN A 225 -21.29 -2.25 5.67
CA ASN A 225 -19.96 -2.08 6.24
C ASN A 225 -19.67 -0.59 6.43
N SER A 226 -18.97 -0.25 7.50
CA SER A 226 -18.43 1.09 7.64
C SER A 226 -17.38 1.34 6.56
N ASP A 227 -17.28 2.59 6.12
CA ASP A 227 -16.09 3.00 5.39
C ASP A 227 -14.87 2.88 6.32
N GLU A 228 -13.69 2.73 5.71
CA GLU A 228 -12.45 2.58 6.44
C GLU A 228 -12.24 3.74 7.42
N VAL A 229 -12.07 3.43 8.70
CA VAL A 229 -11.57 4.38 9.69
C VAL A 229 -10.06 4.44 9.53
N ALA A 230 -9.57 5.60 9.06
CA ALA A 230 -8.17 5.82 8.74
C ALA A 230 -7.30 5.83 9.99
N ASP A 231 -7.80 6.47 11.05
CA ASP A 231 -7.04 6.67 12.27
C ASP A 231 -7.94 6.72 13.50
N ILE A 232 -7.39 6.31 14.66
CA ILE A 232 -8.04 6.38 15.96
C ILE A 232 -7.08 7.08 16.92
N LEU A 233 -7.49 8.21 17.44
CA LEU A 233 -6.70 9.01 18.37
C LEU A 233 -7.26 8.92 19.78
N VAL A 234 -6.43 8.55 20.74
CA VAL A 234 -6.68 8.75 22.16
C VAL A 234 -5.96 10.03 22.59
N TYR A 235 -6.72 11.04 22.90
CA TYR A 235 -6.20 12.36 23.23
C TYR A 235 -6.56 12.75 24.65
N ARG A 236 -5.56 13.13 25.45
CA ARG A 236 -5.76 13.60 26.81
C ARG A 236 -5.59 15.11 26.85
N ASN A 237 -6.66 15.81 27.17
CA ASN A 237 -6.66 17.26 27.34
C ASN A 237 -7.29 17.64 28.67
N SER A 238 -6.65 18.51 29.44
CA SER A 238 -7.14 19.00 30.74
C SER A 238 -7.57 17.86 31.70
N GLY A 239 -6.82 16.77 31.71
CA GLY A 239 -7.08 15.59 32.55
C GLY A 239 -8.18 14.65 32.05
N LYS A 240 -8.91 14.99 30.97
CA LYS A 240 -9.96 14.17 30.37
C LYS A 240 -9.42 13.39 29.17
N THR A 241 -9.67 12.08 29.13
CA THR A 241 -9.39 11.23 27.98
C THR A 241 -10.54 11.31 26.99
N ARG A 242 -10.26 11.62 25.74
CA ARG A 242 -11.19 11.68 24.61
C ARG A 242 -10.71 10.75 23.51
N ILE A 243 -11.62 10.16 22.77
CA ILE A 243 -11.29 9.22 21.68
C ILE A 243 -11.94 9.72 20.40
N PHE A 244 -11.12 9.87 19.36
CA PHE A 244 -11.56 10.36 18.07
C PHE A 244 -11.31 9.32 16.99
N ALA A 245 -12.16 9.30 15.96
CA ALA A 245 -12.01 8.45 14.79
C ALA A 245 -12.14 9.30 13.52
N LEU A 246 -11.19 9.10 12.59
CA LEU A 246 -11.18 9.74 11.27
C LEU A 246 -11.52 8.71 10.21
N GLN A 247 -12.56 8.92 9.40
CA GLN A 247 -12.88 8.03 8.29
C GLN A 247 -12.07 8.37 7.04
N SER A 248 -11.52 7.35 6.38
CA SER A 248 -10.94 7.49 5.04
C SER A 248 -12.04 7.67 3.99
N PHE A 249 -11.74 8.41 2.92
CA PHE A 249 -12.59 8.55 1.74
C PHE A 249 -14.01 9.08 1.99
N ARG A 250 -14.29 9.46 3.23
CA ARG A 250 -15.41 10.31 3.65
C ARG A 250 -14.85 11.38 4.54
N GLU A 251 -15.24 12.63 4.30
CA GLU A 251 -14.80 13.75 5.13
C GLU A 251 -15.53 13.76 6.47
N ARG A 252 -15.23 12.79 7.34
CA ARG A 252 -15.90 12.61 8.63
C ARG A 252 -14.89 12.47 9.76
N LEU A 253 -15.13 13.20 10.83
CA LEU A 253 -14.44 13.09 12.10
C LEU A 253 -15.45 12.87 13.20
N TYR A 254 -15.21 11.89 14.05
CA TYR A 254 -16.11 11.50 15.13
C TYR A 254 -15.42 11.55 16.49
N GLU A 255 -16.21 11.70 17.55
CA GLU A 255 -15.80 11.45 18.93
C GLU A 255 -16.59 10.28 19.49
N LEU A 256 -15.90 9.34 20.13
CA LEU A 256 -16.51 8.20 20.81
C LEU A 256 -16.91 8.58 22.24
N ASP A 257 -18.18 8.47 22.56
CA ASP A 257 -18.66 8.37 23.93
C ASP A 257 -18.50 6.92 24.40
N TRP A 258 -17.55 6.72 25.32
CA TRP A 258 -17.24 5.36 25.80
C TRP A 258 -18.37 4.74 26.62
N ASP A 259 -19.16 5.52 27.37
CA ASP A 259 -20.24 5.00 28.22
C ASP A 259 -21.41 4.47 27.39
N THR A 260 -21.79 5.22 26.37
CA THR A 260 -22.87 4.84 25.45
C THR A 260 -22.41 3.97 24.29
N LYS A 261 -21.10 3.85 24.04
CA LYS A 261 -20.48 3.17 22.88
C LYS A 261 -20.93 3.79 21.55
N TRP A 262 -21.14 5.10 21.52
CA TRP A 262 -21.68 5.83 20.38
C TRP A 262 -20.66 6.82 19.81
N PHE A 263 -20.47 6.81 18.49
CA PHE A 263 -19.71 7.84 17.79
C PHE A 263 -20.58 9.01 17.42
N THR A 264 -20.20 10.19 17.90
CA THR A 264 -20.86 11.46 17.56
C THR A 264 -20.07 12.15 16.47
N LEU A 265 -20.74 12.56 15.39
CA LEU A 265 -20.14 13.29 14.28
C LEU A 265 -19.74 14.70 14.72
N LEU A 266 -18.45 15.04 14.61
CA LEU A 266 -17.91 16.37 14.92
C LEU A 266 -17.71 17.23 13.68
N TYR A 267 -17.28 16.63 12.58
CA TYR A 267 -16.96 17.32 11.33
C TYR A 267 -17.45 16.50 10.15
N LYS A 268 -18.07 17.20 9.22
CA LYS A 268 -18.51 16.69 7.92
C LYS A 268 -18.01 17.64 6.85
N GLY A 269 -17.14 17.18 5.97
CA GLY A 269 -16.70 17.95 4.82
C GLY A 269 -17.73 17.97 3.70
N GLU A 270 -17.45 18.77 2.68
CA GLU A 270 -18.35 18.98 1.54
C GLU A 270 -18.35 17.82 0.54
N ASN A 271 -17.25 17.05 0.47
CA ASN A 271 -17.05 15.99 -0.53
C ASN A 271 -16.82 14.64 0.12
N ASP A 272 -17.61 13.64 -0.28
CA ASP A 272 -17.55 12.28 0.27
C ASP A 272 -16.40 11.42 -0.27
N PHE A 273 -15.42 11.99 -1.00
CA PHE A 273 -14.45 11.18 -1.73
C PHE A 273 -12.99 11.59 -1.54
N LYS A 274 -12.68 12.36 -0.51
CA LYS A 274 -11.29 12.72 -0.20
C LYS A 274 -10.65 11.74 0.75
N ALA A 275 -9.43 11.32 0.43
CA ALA A 275 -8.61 10.53 1.34
C ALA A 275 -8.22 11.35 2.57
N GLN A 276 -8.37 10.75 3.75
CA GLN A 276 -7.99 11.33 5.03
C GLN A 276 -7.09 10.37 5.80
N ASP A 277 -6.10 10.90 6.52
CA ASP A 277 -5.20 10.12 7.37
C ASP A 277 -4.46 11.02 8.38
N GLY A 278 -3.74 10.42 9.33
CA GLY A 278 -2.79 11.10 10.20
C GLY A 278 -3.44 12.02 11.23
N LEU A 279 -4.44 11.51 11.95
CA LEU A 279 -5.14 12.25 13.00
C LEU A 279 -4.26 12.42 14.25
N VAL A 280 -4.04 13.66 14.64
CA VAL A 280 -3.26 13.99 15.85
C VAL A 280 -3.93 15.08 16.65
N GLY A 281 -3.74 15.05 17.98
CA GLY A 281 -4.19 16.07 18.90
C GLY A 281 -3.04 17.00 19.30
N PHE A 282 -3.25 18.31 19.17
CA PHE A 282 -2.25 19.29 19.52
C PHE A 282 -2.89 20.63 19.90
N TYR A 283 -2.59 21.18 21.08
CA TYR A 283 -3.12 22.45 21.59
C TYR A 283 -4.61 22.67 21.33
N ASN A 284 -5.45 21.87 22.00
CA ASN A 284 -6.92 21.97 21.91
C ASN A 284 -7.47 21.94 20.46
N SER A 285 -6.74 21.31 19.56
CA SER A 285 -7.12 21.11 18.17
C SER A 285 -6.77 19.70 17.73
N LEU A 286 -7.56 19.20 16.79
CA LEU A 286 -7.27 17.99 16.02
C LEU A 286 -6.71 18.40 14.67
N TRP A 287 -5.68 17.72 14.24
CA TRP A 287 -5.03 17.94 12.97
C TRP A 287 -5.03 16.66 12.16
N PHE A 288 -5.29 16.76 10.87
CA PHE A 288 -5.27 15.61 9.97
C PHE A 288 -4.98 16.05 8.54
N VAL A 289 -4.51 15.11 7.74
CA VAL A 289 -4.25 15.31 6.32
C VAL A 289 -5.48 14.91 5.52
N GLN A 290 -5.91 15.78 4.62
CA GLN A 290 -7.04 15.57 3.74
C GLN A 290 -6.64 15.88 2.31
N GLN A 291 -6.49 14.84 1.49
CA GLN A 291 -6.14 14.92 0.07
C GLN A 291 -5.13 16.01 -0.28
N GLY A 292 -3.96 15.95 0.34
CA GLY A 292 -2.86 16.87 0.10
C GLY A 292 -2.93 18.21 0.82
N ASN A 293 -3.90 18.40 1.71
CA ASN A 293 -4.02 19.58 2.56
C ASN A 293 -3.99 19.20 4.03
N LEU A 294 -3.39 20.08 4.84
CA LEU A 294 -3.46 19.96 6.28
C LEU A 294 -4.72 20.68 6.78
N THR A 295 -5.53 19.97 7.54
CA THR A 295 -6.77 20.47 8.13
C THR A 295 -6.65 20.56 9.64
N GLN A 296 -7.14 21.65 10.23
CA GLN A 296 -7.20 21.87 11.66
C GLN A 296 -8.68 21.97 12.11
N PHE A 297 -9.06 21.18 13.10
CA PHE A 297 -10.36 21.23 13.75
C PHE A 297 -10.20 21.64 15.20
N SER A 298 -10.77 22.78 15.61
CA SER A 298 -10.68 23.29 16.99
C SER A 298 -11.64 22.55 17.92
N LEU A 299 -11.14 22.05 19.02
CA LEU A 299 -11.92 21.49 20.11
C LEU A 299 -12.35 22.64 21.04
N ASN A 300 -13.46 23.31 20.73
CA ASN A 300 -14.00 24.39 21.55
C ASN A 300 -14.49 23.86 22.90
N ASP A 301 -13.60 23.78 23.87
CA ASP A 301 -14.01 23.70 25.28
C ASP A 301 -14.41 25.11 25.75
N ARG A 302 -15.73 25.34 25.86
CA ARG A 302 -16.32 26.61 26.34
C ARG A 302 -15.98 26.97 27.80
N THR A 303 -15.01 26.33 28.44
CA THR A 303 -14.77 26.43 29.89
C THR A 303 -13.38 26.88 30.31
N SER A 304 -12.50 27.34 29.42
CA SER A 304 -11.19 27.88 29.87
C SER A 304 -10.93 29.30 29.37
N SER A 305 -11.59 30.25 30.04
CA SER A 305 -11.17 31.66 30.05
C SER A 305 -10.23 31.89 31.24
N ASN A 306 -9.01 31.40 31.24
CA ASN A 306 -7.92 31.85 32.08
C ASN A 306 -6.67 31.03 31.79
N SER A 307 -5.78 31.52 30.92
CA SER A 307 -4.36 31.14 31.00
C SER A 307 -3.49 32.18 30.34
N GLU A 308 -2.62 32.78 31.16
CA GLU A 308 -1.63 33.78 30.77
C GLU A 308 -0.39 33.23 30.04
N ASN A 309 -0.40 32.01 29.52
CA ASN A 309 0.69 31.46 28.70
C ASN A 309 0.11 30.75 27.47
N LEU A 310 -0.46 31.52 26.50
CA LEU A 310 -0.83 31.01 25.21
C LEU A 310 0.42 30.69 24.38
N ILE A 311 0.80 29.42 24.30
CA ILE A 311 1.59 28.96 23.17
C ILE A 311 0.64 28.97 21.97
N VAL A 312 0.87 29.89 21.05
CA VAL A 312 0.03 29.97 19.83
C VAL A 312 0.37 28.79 18.95
N ALA A 313 -0.62 27.94 18.67
CA ALA A 313 -0.45 26.85 17.71
C ALA A 313 0.00 27.39 16.35
N PRO A 314 0.92 26.72 15.65
CA PRO A 314 1.33 27.16 14.32
C PRO A 314 0.13 27.12 13.36
N THR A 315 0.14 28.01 12.38
CA THR A 315 -0.88 27.93 11.31
C THR A 315 -0.56 26.82 10.34
N THR A 316 -1.57 26.33 9.62
CA THR A 316 -1.37 25.34 8.55
C THR A 316 -0.35 25.82 7.51
N ASP A 317 -0.32 27.12 7.19
CA ASP A 317 0.64 27.70 6.26
C ASP A 317 2.08 27.66 6.78
N GLN A 318 2.30 27.91 8.06
CA GLN A 318 3.62 27.81 8.69
C GLN A 318 4.15 26.37 8.65
N ILE A 319 3.31 25.40 8.98
CA ILE A 319 3.63 23.99 8.90
C ILE A 319 3.98 23.60 7.47
N MET A 320 3.13 23.95 6.50
CA MET A 320 3.34 23.63 5.10
C MET A 320 4.60 24.28 4.52
N LYS A 321 4.91 25.49 4.93
CA LYS A 321 6.17 26.17 4.55
C LYS A 321 7.40 25.45 5.06
N ALA A 322 7.37 24.97 6.31
CA ALA A 322 8.46 24.21 6.89
C ALA A 322 8.66 22.84 6.20
N VAL A 323 7.57 22.15 5.90
CA VAL A 323 7.60 20.89 5.14
C VAL A 323 8.19 21.10 3.74
N ARG A 324 7.75 22.12 3.00
CA ARG A 324 8.33 22.47 1.68
C ARG A 324 9.82 22.79 1.75
N LYS A 325 10.25 23.50 2.79
CA LYS A 325 11.67 23.77 3.01
C LYS A 325 12.46 22.46 3.20
N ALA A 326 11.93 21.53 4.02
CA ALA A 326 12.56 20.24 4.24
C ALA A 326 12.71 19.44 2.93
N GLU A 327 11.71 19.46 2.07
CA GLU A 327 11.74 18.78 0.78
C GLU A 327 12.78 19.32 -0.20
N LEU A 328 13.02 20.62 -0.18
CA LEU A 328 14.06 21.23 -1.01
C LEU A 328 15.47 20.85 -0.55
N LEU A 329 15.61 20.53 0.74
CA LEU A 329 16.90 20.26 1.38
C LEU A 329 17.22 18.77 1.47
N ILE A 330 16.18 17.91 1.52
CA ILE A 330 16.32 16.46 1.64
C ILE A 330 15.95 15.85 0.29
N PRO A 331 16.88 15.14 -0.40
CA PRO A 331 16.64 14.64 -1.77
C PRO A 331 15.75 13.40 -1.83
N GLU A 332 15.09 13.04 -0.73
CA GLU A 332 14.27 11.84 -0.59
C GLU A 332 12.80 12.20 -0.32
N PRO A 333 11.84 11.34 -0.74
CA PRO A 333 10.43 11.57 -0.44
C PRO A 333 10.16 11.59 1.04
N THR A 334 9.52 12.65 1.52
CA THR A 334 9.05 12.76 2.89
C THR A 334 7.79 11.93 3.09
N MET A 335 7.76 11.12 4.15
CA MET A 335 6.66 10.22 4.49
C MET A 335 5.95 10.66 5.78
N SER A 336 6.70 11.25 6.70
CA SER A 336 6.19 11.71 8.00
C SER A 336 7.00 12.88 8.50
N ALA A 337 6.41 13.70 9.36
CA ALA A 337 7.10 14.79 10.05
C ALA A 337 6.64 14.90 11.49
N ALA A 338 7.52 15.37 12.37
CA ALA A 338 7.14 15.75 13.72
C ALA A 338 7.79 17.10 14.06
N PHE A 339 6.94 18.06 14.36
CA PHE A 339 7.34 19.40 14.78
C PHE A 339 7.55 19.42 16.30
N LEU A 340 8.75 19.74 16.74
CA LEU A 340 9.11 19.85 18.14
C LEU A 340 9.03 21.32 18.57
N PHE A 341 8.13 21.61 19.48
CA PHE A 341 7.92 22.96 20.01
C PHE A 341 8.67 23.17 21.32
N PRO A 342 9.04 24.43 21.65
CA PRO A 342 9.60 24.73 22.94
C PRO A 342 8.58 24.40 24.03
N SER A 343 8.95 23.58 25.01
CA SER A 343 8.17 23.34 26.22
C SER A 343 9.01 23.64 27.45
N GLU A 344 8.43 24.35 28.39
CA GLU A 344 9.01 24.46 29.72
C GLU A 344 8.71 23.17 30.49
N GLY A 345 9.62 22.18 30.40
CA GLY A 345 9.67 21.06 31.33
C GLY A 345 9.14 19.72 30.91
N GLU A 346 8.53 19.56 29.72
CA GLU A 346 8.08 18.23 29.22
C GLU A 346 8.38 17.98 27.73
N PRO A 347 8.85 16.78 27.35
CA PRO A 347 9.15 16.45 25.95
C PRO A 347 7.90 16.24 25.08
N SER A 348 6.70 16.51 25.59
CA SER A 348 5.42 16.08 24.99
C SER A 348 4.73 17.08 24.06
N SER A 349 5.32 18.24 23.78
CA SER A 349 4.72 19.19 22.84
C SER A 349 5.25 18.98 21.44
N ALA A 350 4.69 18.00 20.74
CA ALA A 350 5.01 17.72 19.35
C ALA A 350 3.74 17.57 18.52
N LEU A 351 3.81 17.98 17.26
CA LEU A 351 2.79 17.75 16.25
C LEU A 351 3.35 16.74 15.23
N PRO A 352 3.11 15.44 15.39
CA PRO A 352 3.50 14.43 14.41
C PRO A 352 2.47 14.38 13.29
N LEU A 353 2.90 14.37 12.03
CA LEU A 353 2.04 14.35 10.85
C LEU A 353 2.45 13.23 9.92
N SER A 354 1.47 12.49 9.40
CA SER A 354 1.67 11.66 8.21
C SER A 354 1.61 12.56 6.97
N LEU A 355 2.65 12.52 6.16
CA LEU A 355 2.76 13.37 4.97
C LEU A 355 2.59 12.59 3.67
N SER A 356 2.44 11.28 3.73
CA SER A 356 2.29 10.45 2.54
C SER A 356 1.10 10.88 1.68
N GLU A 357 0.03 11.34 2.30
CA GLU A 357 -1.18 11.82 1.62
C GLU A 357 -1.06 13.25 1.10
N LEU A 358 -0.18 14.09 1.69
CA LEU A 358 0.06 15.46 1.20
C LEU A 358 0.62 15.47 -0.22
N TRP A 359 1.30 14.39 -0.62
CA TRP A 359 2.04 14.33 -1.88
C TRP A 359 1.31 13.60 -3.00
N LEU A 360 0.18 12.96 -2.71
CA LEU A 360 -0.58 12.14 -3.67
C LEU A 360 -0.84 12.84 -5.01
N LEU A 361 -0.93 14.18 -5.04
CA LEU A 361 -1.31 14.94 -6.22
C LEU A 361 -0.30 15.99 -6.66
N ARG A 362 0.81 16.22 -5.97
CA ARG A 362 1.76 17.28 -6.28
C ARG A 362 2.99 16.81 -7.06
N GLU A 363 3.78 15.99 -6.46
CA GLU A 363 4.90 15.27 -7.08
C GLU A 363 4.95 13.87 -6.51
N PRO A 364 4.05 12.98 -6.91
CA PRO A 364 3.87 11.70 -6.26
C PRO A 364 5.11 10.79 -6.37
N PHE A 365 5.98 11.02 -7.36
CA PHE A 365 7.10 10.11 -7.61
C PHE A 365 8.41 10.87 -7.67
N ARG A 366 9.07 11.01 -6.52
CA ARG A 366 10.51 11.26 -6.49
C ARG A 366 11.23 9.96 -6.82
N GLN A 367 12.32 10.07 -7.55
CA GLN A 367 13.13 8.91 -7.90
C GLN A 367 13.89 8.41 -6.67
N TYR A 368 13.63 7.17 -6.28
CA TYR A 368 14.41 6.46 -5.28
C TYR A 368 15.65 5.81 -5.90
N ARG A 369 16.69 5.57 -5.12
CA ARG A 369 17.85 4.81 -5.59
C ARG A 369 17.47 3.40 -6.02
N GLU A 370 16.58 2.76 -5.29
CA GLU A 370 16.08 1.40 -5.55
C GLU A 370 15.04 1.31 -6.66
N LYS A 371 14.61 2.46 -7.20
CA LYS A 371 13.59 2.52 -8.27
C LYS A 371 13.98 3.48 -9.39
N PRO A 372 15.06 3.17 -10.11
CA PRO A 372 15.57 4.06 -11.15
C PRO A 372 14.62 4.20 -12.35
N TYR A 373 13.65 3.28 -12.49
CA TYR A 373 12.81 3.15 -13.69
C TYR A 373 11.40 3.76 -13.55
N ILE A 374 11.00 4.20 -12.35
CA ILE A 374 9.62 4.65 -12.11
C ILE A 374 9.19 5.79 -13.04
N ARG A 375 10.09 6.74 -13.32
CA ARG A 375 9.81 7.87 -14.21
C ARG A 375 9.61 7.44 -15.66
N THR A 376 10.25 6.37 -16.11
CA THR A 376 10.11 5.83 -17.46
C THR A 376 8.72 5.24 -17.67
N ALA A 377 8.12 4.66 -16.63
CA ALA A 377 6.82 4.05 -16.66
C ALA A 377 5.65 5.03 -16.43
N LEU A 378 5.95 6.31 -16.14
CA LEU A 378 4.95 7.33 -15.85
C LEU A 378 4.17 7.76 -17.11
N ASN A 379 2.88 8.09 -16.94
CA ASN A 379 2.00 8.62 -18.00
C ASN A 379 1.90 7.69 -19.22
N ARG A 380 1.81 6.38 -18.98
CA ARG A 380 1.62 5.37 -20.02
C ARG A 380 0.15 5.06 -20.20
N GLU A 381 -0.39 5.46 -21.32
CA GLU A 381 -1.79 5.28 -21.71
C GLU A 381 -1.88 4.35 -22.91
N GLY A 382 -2.58 3.24 -22.77
CA GLY A 382 -2.55 2.25 -23.84
C GLY A 382 -3.63 1.19 -23.78
N PHE A 383 -3.42 0.13 -24.51
CA PHE A 383 -4.33 -1.00 -24.60
C PHE A 383 -3.58 -2.34 -24.58
N TYR A 384 -4.31 -3.38 -24.22
CA TYR A 384 -3.87 -4.77 -24.39
C TYR A 384 -4.09 -5.21 -25.84
N LEU A 385 -3.04 -5.68 -26.49
CA LEU A 385 -3.07 -6.25 -27.83
C LEU A 385 -3.10 -7.79 -27.73
N PRO A 386 -4.23 -8.45 -28.03
CA PRO A 386 -4.24 -9.90 -28.10
C PRO A 386 -3.24 -10.39 -29.17
N VAL A 387 -2.29 -11.20 -28.73
CA VAL A 387 -1.11 -11.56 -29.54
C VAL A 387 -1.44 -12.19 -30.92
N ASN A 388 -2.59 -12.84 -31.06
CA ASN A 388 -3.02 -13.37 -32.36
C ASN A 388 -3.21 -12.28 -33.43
N HIS A 389 -3.50 -11.04 -33.02
CA HIS A 389 -3.58 -9.90 -33.94
C HIS A 389 -2.23 -9.34 -34.37
N ALA A 390 -1.16 -9.69 -33.67
CA ALA A 390 0.20 -9.34 -34.08
C ALA A 390 0.82 -10.35 -35.06
N LEU A 391 0.14 -11.46 -35.33
CA LEU A 391 0.60 -12.48 -36.31
C LEU A 391 0.36 -12.10 -37.76
N GLU A 392 -0.58 -11.18 -38.00
CA GLU A 392 -0.98 -10.77 -39.35
C GLU A 392 -0.81 -9.24 -39.47
N GLU A 393 -0.07 -8.80 -40.49
CA GLU A 393 0.21 -7.41 -40.76
C GLU A 393 -1.07 -6.55 -40.88
N LYS A 394 -2.07 -7.05 -41.62
CA LYS A 394 -3.35 -6.34 -41.77
C LYS A 394 -4.06 -6.12 -40.44
N SER A 395 -4.01 -7.08 -39.54
CA SER A 395 -4.61 -7.01 -38.22
C SER A 395 -3.79 -6.04 -37.32
N LEU A 396 -2.46 -6.14 -37.35
CA LEU A 396 -1.57 -5.27 -36.60
C LEU A 396 -1.76 -3.80 -36.99
N ASN A 397 -1.88 -3.51 -38.31
CA ASN A 397 -2.09 -2.15 -38.83
C ASN A 397 -3.38 -1.50 -38.29
N ARG A 398 -4.43 -2.28 -38.00
CA ARG A 398 -5.62 -1.75 -37.31
C ARG A 398 -5.29 -1.21 -35.90
N TYR A 399 -4.46 -1.92 -35.13
CA TYR A 399 -4.07 -1.49 -33.77
C TYR A 399 -3.08 -0.32 -33.81
N ILE A 400 -2.22 -0.25 -34.80
CA ILE A 400 -1.37 0.91 -35.07
C ILE A 400 -2.26 2.14 -35.33
N HIS A 401 -3.27 1.97 -36.18
CA HIS A 401 -4.24 3.05 -36.44
C HIS A 401 -4.98 3.49 -35.16
N ILE A 402 -5.34 2.56 -34.27
CA ILE A 402 -5.93 2.89 -32.95
C ILE A 402 -4.92 3.67 -32.10
N LEU A 403 -3.68 3.21 -32.02
CA LEU A 403 -2.61 3.88 -31.29
C LEU A 403 -2.47 5.36 -31.72
N ASP A 404 -2.35 5.57 -33.06
CA ASP A 404 -2.12 6.88 -33.65
C ASP A 404 -3.35 7.80 -33.51
N THR A 405 -4.55 7.32 -33.87
CA THR A 405 -5.77 8.15 -33.89
C THR A 405 -6.30 8.43 -32.49
N LYS A 406 -6.14 7.52 -31.57
CA LYS A 406 -6.52 7.71 -30.16
C LYS A 406 -5.40 8.37 -29.34
N LYS A 407 -4.26 8.69 -29.96
CA LYS A 407 -3.07 9.29 -29.30
C LYS A 407 -2.67 8.51 -28.03
N LEU A 408 -2.62 7.21 -28.14
CA LEU A 408 -2.11 6.35 -27.08
C LEU A 408 -0.60 6.17 -27.25
N ASN A 409 0.10 5.82 -26.19
CA ASN A 409 1.56 5.71 -26.21
C ASN A 409 2.09 4.39 -25.68
N MET A 410 1.20 3.41 -25.38
CA MET A 410 1.60 2.14 -24.79
C MET A 410 0.81 0.98 -25.37
N VAL A 411 1.50 -0.15 -25.52
CA VAL A 411 0.89 -1.43 -25.91
C VAL A 411 1.35 -2.53 -24.97
N VAL A 412 0.41 -3.24 -24.37
CA VAL A 412 0.63 -4.45 -23.57
C VAL A 412 0.34 -5.67 -24.44
N ILE A 413 1.26 -6.63 -24.48
CA ILE A 413 1.10 -7.87 -25.27
C ILE A 413 1.62 -9.09 -24.52
N ASP A 414 0.95 -10.23 -24.64
CA ASP A 414 1.38 -11.48 -24.03
C ASP A 414 2.65 -12.04 -24.67
N MET A 415 3.71 -12.15 -23.91
CA MET A 415 4.91 -12.86 -24.31
C MET A 415 5.01 -14.25 -23.68
N LYS A 416 4.41 -14.43 -22.50
CA LYS A 416 4.09 -15.76 -21.94
C LYS A 416 2.63 -15.72 -21.50
N ASP A 417 1.78 -16.49 -22.22
CA ASP A 417 0.33 -16.43 -22.08
C ASP A 417 -0.24 -17.24 -20.87
N ASP A 418 -1.55 -17.16 -20.67
CA ASP A 418 -2.28 -17.80 -19.57
C ASP A 418 -2.22 -19.35 -19.59
N TYR A 419 -1.74 -19.93 -20.72
CA TYR A 419 -1.54 -21.36 -20.89
C TYR A 419 -0.06 -21.78 -20.65
N GLY A 420 0.81 -20.85 -20.22
CA GLY A 420 2.25 -21.08 -20.03
C GLY A 420 3.04 -21.13 -21.34
N ARG A 421 2.45 -20.67 -22.47
CA ARG A 421 3.06 -20.76 -23.80
C ARG A 421 3.85 -19.48 -24.11
N LEU A 422 5.02 -19.64 -24.69
CA LEU A 422 5.82 -18.54 -25.21
C LEU A 422 5.29 -18.08 -26.57
N ARG A 423 5.06 -16.79 -26.72
CA ARG A 423 4.54 -16.18 -27.95
C ARG A 423 5.66 -15.56 -28.81
N PHE A 424 6.88 -15.95 -28.55
CA PHE A 424 8.10 -15.62 -29.29
C PHE A 424 9.02 -16.83 -29.34
N VAL A 425 9.98 -16.83 -30.26
CA VAL A 425 11.04 -17.84 -30.32
C VAL A 425 12.18 -17.39 -29.40
N PRO A 426 12.46 -18.12 -28.30
CA PRO A 426 13.53 -17.74 -27.40
C PRO A 426 14.90 -18.00 -28.03
N GLN A 427 15.84 -17.10 -27.78
CA GLN A 427 17.25 -17.23 -28.13
C GLN A 427 18.04 -17.93 -27.02
N ASN A 428 17.61 -17.77 -25.77
CA ASN A 428 18.23 -18.40 -24.62
C ASN A 428 17.85 -19.90 -24.56
N PRO A 429 18.83 -20.83 -24.53
CA PRO A 429 18.57 -22.27 -24.51
C PRO A 429 17.87 -22.77 -23.25
N GLU A 430 18.02 -22.09 -22.10
CA GLU A 430 17.33 -22.45 -20.87
C GLU A 430 15.81 -22.16 -20.95
N ILE A 431 15.43 -21.08 -21.64
CA ILE A 431 14.02 -20.79 -21.91
C ILE A 431 13.47 -21.84 -22.88
N ALA A 432 14.20 -22.14 -23.96
CA ALA A 432 13.80 -23.13 -24.96
C ALA A 432 13.61 -24.54 -24.35
N ALA A 433 14.44 -24.93 -23.39
CA ALA A 433 14.36 -26.22 -22.71
C ALA A 433 13.11 -26.35 -21.81
N LYS A 434 12.68 -25.27 -21.16
CA LYS A 434 11.54 -25.27 -20.23
C LYS A 434 10.24 -24.83 -20.88
N GLY A 435 10.27 -23.84 -21.78
CA GLY A 435 9.10 -23.23 -22.38
C GLY A 435 8.53 -24.03 -23.56
N ARG A 436 7.26 -23.78 -23.85
CA ARG A 436 6.60 -24.26 -25.08
C ARG A 436 6.28 -23.07 -25.97
N VAL A 437 6.91 -23.00 -27.13
CA VAL A 437 6.59 -21.99 -28.14
C VAL A 437 5.27 -22.34 -28.84
N PHE A 438 4.37 -21.35 -28.96
CA PHE A 438 3.09 -21.54 -29.64
C PHE A 438 2.70 -20.29 -30.42
N LYS A 439 2.54 -20.43 -31.76
CA LYS A 439 2.22 -19.31 -32.66
C LYS A 439 3.04 -18.05 -32.31
N PRO A 440 4.38 -18.11 -32.39
CA PRO A 440 5.23 -17.01 -32.05
C PRO A 440 5.06 -15.87 -33.06
N ILE A 441 5.14 -14.63 -32.58
CA ILE A 441 5.31 -13.45 -33.45
C ILE A 441 6.76 -13.34 -33.89
N ASP A 442 7.00 -12.64 -35.01
CA ASP A 442 8.32 -12.11 -35.33
C ASP A 442 8.60 -10.94 -34.38
N LEU A 443 9.41 -11.21 -33.34
CA LEU A 443 9.58 -10.29 -32.22
C LEU A 443 10.31 -9.03 -32.65
N GLU A 444 11.35 -9.14 -33.44
CA GLU A 444 12.17 -8.03 -33.91
C GLU A 444 11.37 -7.11 -34.84
N GLN A 445 10.61 -7.70 -35.77
CA GLN A 445 9.76 -6.94 -36.66
C GLN A 445 8.62 -6.23 -35.89
N PHE A 446 7.99 -6.94 -34.95
CA PHE A 446 6.94 -6.35 -34.10
C PHE A 446 7.48 -5.16 -33.30
N VAL A 447 8.58 -5.34 -32.59
CA VAL A 447 9.20 -4.29 -31.79
C VAL A 447 9.57 -3.08 -32.64
N SER A 448 10.24 -3.32 -33.77
CA SER A 448 10.65 -2.25 -34.69
C SER A 448 9.44 -1.47 -35.22
N THR A 449 8.39 -2.19 -35.64
CA THR A 449 7.16 -1.57 -36.15
C THR A 449 6.48 -0.71 -35.12
N MET A 450 6.25 -1.26 -33.93
CA MET A 450 5.55 -0.53 -32.87
C MET A 450 6.34 0.67 -32.34
N LYS A 451 7.67 0.55 -32.25
CA LYS A 451 8.57 1.65 -31.86
C LYS A 451 8.59 2.78 -32.87
N ALA A 452 8.48 2.49 -34.17
CA ALA A 452 8.35 3.50 -35.21
C ALA A 452 7.09 4.38 -35.06
N HIS A 453 6.06 3.88 -34.40
CA HIS A 453 4.84 4.62 -34.01
C HIS A 453 4.87 5.16 -32.58
N GLY A 454 6.05 5.18 -31.94
CA GLY A 454 6.23 5.77 -30.61
C GLY A 454 5.65 4.94 -29.46
N ALA A 455 5.36 3.67 -29.66
CA ALA A 455 4.80 2.81 -28.65
C ALA A 455 5.82 2.46 -27.55
N TYR A 456 5.44 2.62 -26.30
CA TYR A 456 6.05 2.03 -25.14
C TYR A 456 5.53 0.58 -25.01
N LEU A 457 6.45 -0.39 -25.07
CA LEU A 457 6.10 -1.80 -25.15
C LEU A 457 6.18 -2.48 -23.79
N VAL A 458 5.08 -3.09 -23.38
CA VAL A 458 4.96 -3.85 -22.15
C VAL A 458 4.81 -5.32 -22.47
N ALA A 459 5.78 -6.14 -22.05
CA ALA A 459 5.70 -7.59 -22.15
C ALA A 459 4.92 -8.16 -20.96
N ARG A 460 3.69 -8.64 -21.17
CA ARG A 460 2.95 -9.36 -20.15
C ARG A 460 3.44 -10.81 -20.07
N VAL A 461 3.83 -11.23 -18.87
CA VAL A 461 4.38 -12.54 -18.53
C VAL A 461 3.54 -13.14 -17.42
N VAL A 462 2.78 -14.19 -17.71
CA VAL A 462 2.01 -14.94 -16.71
C VAL A 462 2.96 -15.81 -15.89
N VAL A 463 2.92 -15.69 -14.55
CA VAL A 463 3.97 -16.23 -13.68
C VAL A 463 3.60 -17.60 -13.10
N PHE A 464 2.68 -17.66 -12.13
CA PHE A 464 2.42 -18.89 -11.37
C PHE A 464 1.24 -19.72 -11.88
N LYS A 465 0.45 -19.21 -12.81
CA LYS A 465 -0.49 -19.98 -13.62
C LYS A 465 0.21 -20.48 -14.86
N ASP A 466 0.68 -21.71 -14.86
CA ASP A 466 1.49 -22.25 -15.95
C ASP A 466 1.20 -23.73 -16.20
N PRO A 467 0.24 -24.06 -17.06
CA PRO A 467 -0.09 -25.44 -17.42
C PRO A 467 1.06 -26.24 -18.05
N GLU A 468 1.98 -25.59 -18.75
CA GLU A 468 3.11 -26.27 -19.38
C GLU A 468 4.19 -26.65 -18.35
N LEU A 469 4.57 -25.73 -17.50
CA LEU A 469 5.56 -25.97 -16.44
C LEU A 469 5.00 -26.88 -15.34
N TYR A 470 3.69 -26.78 -15.06
CA TYR A 470 2.98 -27.67 -14.11
C TYR A 470 3.16 -29.16 -14.43
N LYS A 471 3.20 -29.53 -15.71
CA LYS A 471 3.35 -30.94 -16.15
C LYS A 471 4.81 -31.40 -16.23
N LYS A 472 5.75 -30.48 -16.26
CA LYS A 472 7.16 -30.79 -16.45
C LYS A 472 7.72 -31.66 -15.32
N GLU A 473 8.61 -32.56 -15.67
CA GLU A 473 9.37 -33.40 -14.74
C GLU A 473 8.46 -34.10 -13.68
N GLY A 474 7.33 -34.66 -14.15
CA GLY A 474 6.38 -35.35 -13.26
C GLY A 474 5.67 -34.43 -12.26
N GLY A 475 5.50 -33.16 -12.60
CA GLY A 475 4.86 -32.15 -11.73
C GLY A 475 5.83 -31.58 -10.69
N LYS A 476 7.13 -31.56 -10.96
CA LYS A 476 8.16 -31.01 -10.07
C LYS A 476 7.80 -29.63 -9.54
N TYR A 477 7.28 -28.76 -10.43
CA TYR A 477 6.98 -27.37 -10.12
C TYR A 477 5.53 -27.14 -9.65
N ALA A 478 4.66 -28.15 -9.80
CA ALA A 478 3.24 -28.01 -9.48
C ALA A 478 3.00 -27.76 -7.98
N VAL A 479 1.98 -26.94 -7.67
CA VAL A 479 1.34 -26.98 -6.37
C VAL A 479 0.87 -28.42 -6.15
N TRP A 480 1.04 -28.96 -4.95
CA TRP A 480 0.83 -30.38 -4.67
C TRP A 480 -0.45 -30.60 -3.88
N ASP A 481 -1.13 -31.68 -4.13
CA ASP A 481 -2.26 -32.15 -3.35
C ASP A 481 -1.76 -33.03 -2.21
N SER A 482 -2.01 -32.62 -0.96
CA SER A 482 -1.53 -33.35 0.22
C SER A 482 -2.30 -34.62 0.51
N VAL A 483 -3.51 -34.78 -0.06
CA VAL A 483 -4.39 -35.94 0.13
C VAL A 483 -4.14 -36.97 -0.98
N LEU A 484 -4.13 -36.52 -2.23
CA LEU A 484 -3.97 -37.39 -3.41
C LEU A 484 -2.50 -37.69 -3.72
N ASN A 485 -1.56 -36.98 -3.09
CA ASN A 485 -0.12 -37.05 -3.33
C ASN A 485 0.24 -36.92 -4.83
N SER A 486 -0.35 -35.95 -5.49
CA SER A 486 -0.23 -35.67 -6.92
C SER A 486 -0.25 -34.15 -7.18
N PRO A 487 0.05 -33.67 -8.40
CA PRO A 487 -0.15 -32.28 -8.74
C PRO A 487 -1.59 -31.82 -8.43
N TRP A 488 -1.74 -30.71 -7.68
CA TRP A 488 -3.04 -30.23 -7.24
C TRP A 488 -3.85 -29.60 -8.36
N GLN A 489 -5.11 -30.01 -8.43
CA GLN A 489 -6.11 -29.47 -9.36
C GLN A 489 -7.32 -28.95 -8.60
N GLY A 490 -7.54 -27.64 -8.65
CA GLY A 490 -8.75 -27.02 -8.09
C GLY A 490 -10.00 -27.46 -8.83
N TYR A 491 -11.10 -27.68 -8.12
CA TYR A 491 -12.41 -28.03 -8.71
C TYR A 491 -13.55 -27.41 -7.89
N TYR A 492 -14.71 -27.33 -8.50
CA TYR A 492 -15.98 -27.06 -7.84
C TYR A 492 -17.00 -28.15 -8.17
N GLU A 493 -18.06 -28.22 -7.41
CA GLU A 493 -19.20 -29.07 -7.69
C GLU A 493 -20.33 -28.21 -8.25
N ASN A 494 -20.90 -28.63 -9.38
CA ASN A 494 -22.07 -27.95 -9.95
C ASN A 494 -23.35 -28.29 -9.16
N ALA A 495 -24.50 -27.73 -9.56
CA ALA A 495 -25.77 -27.93 -8.87
C ALA A 495 -26.21 -29.41 -8.81
N GLU A 496 -25.73 -30.23 -9.74
CA GLU A 496 -25.99 -31.68 -9.81
C GLU A 496 -24.97 -32.52 -9.01
N GLY A 497 -24.04 -31.87 -8.28
CA GLY A 497 -22.98 -32.56 -7.53
C GLY A 497 -21.86 -33.14 -8.40
N THR A 498 -21.79 -32.75 -9.68
CA THR A 498 -20.73 -33.21 -10.58
C THR A 498 -19.48 -32.35 -10.38
N ARG A 499 -18.32 -32.99 -10.24
CA ARG A 499 -17.03 -32.31 -10.17
C ARG A 499 -16.70 -31.66 -11.50
N ILE A 500 -16.36 -30.37 -11.46
CA ILE A 500 -15.86 -29.59 -12.60
C ILE A 500 -14.49 -29.03 -12.21
N ASP A 501 -13.46 -29.45 -12.93
CA ASP A 501 -12.11 -28.95 -12.70
C ASP A 501 -11.96 -27.52 -13.25
N TYR A 502 -11.33 -26.64 -12.49
CA TYR A 502 -10.90 -25.34 -13.03
C TYR A 502 -9.82 -25.53 -14.09
N ASP A 503 -9.82 -24.67 -15.10
CA ASP A 503 -8.82 -24.70 -16.17
C ASP A 503 -7.42 -24.26 -15.70
N GLU A 504 -7.33 -23.65 -14.52
CA GLU A 504 -6.10 -23.14 -13.95
C GLU A 504 -5.19 -24.24 -13.40
N LYS A 505 -3.93 -24.22 -13.82
CA LYS A 505 -2.86 -25.09 -13.35
C LYS A 505 -1.78 -24.23 -12.70
N TRP A 506 -1.50 -24.48 -11.43
CA TRP A 506 -0.65 -23.64 -10.62
C TRP A 506 0.71 -24.27 -10.35
N VAL A 507 1.78 -23.52 -10.58
CA VAL A 507 3.13 -23.84 -10.12
C VAL A 507 3.37 -23.22 -8.74
N ASP A 508 4.28 -23.84 -7.98
CA ASP A 508 4.58 -23.45 -6.60
C ASP A 508 5.28 -22.08 -6.54
N PRO A 509 4.65 -21.04 -5.95
CA PRO A 509 5.22 -19.70 -5.90
C PRO A 509 6.50 -19.58 -5.07
N TYR A 510 6.84 -20.58 -4.28
CA TYR A 510 8.09 -20.61 -3.52
C TYR A 510 9.28 -21.15 -4.31
N SER A 511 9.07 -21.64 -5.55
CA SER A 511 10.13 -22.27 -6.35
C SER A 511 11.09 -21.26 -6.96
N GLU A 512 12.32 -21.23 -6.49
CA GLU A 512 13.42 -20.44 -7.05
C GLU A 512 13.77 -20.83 -8.49
N GLU A 513 13.52 -22.08 -8.90
CA GLU A 513 13.72 -22.49 -10.30
C GLU A 513 12.66 -21.89 -11.22
N VAL A 514 11.42 -21.69 -10.74
CA VAL A 514 10.38 -20.95 -11.45
C VAL A 514 10.77 -19.48 -11.54
N TRP A 515 11.29 -18.89 -10.44
CA TRP A 515 11.74 -17.49 -10.44
C TRP A 515 12.86 -17.25 -11.46
N ALA A 516 13.83 -18.15 -11.52
CA ALA A 516 14.93 -18.06 -12.48
C ALA A 516 14.43 -18.14 -13.93
N TYR A 517 13.51 -19.05 -14.22
CA TYR A 517 12.88 -19.17 -15.54
C TYR A 517 12.18 -17.87 -15.96
N ILE A 518 11.38 -17.28 -15.08
CA ILE A 518 10.67 -16.02 -15.34
C ILE A 518 11.66 -14.85 -15.50
N ALA A 519 12.73 -14.80 -14.69
CA ALA A 519 13.74 -13.76 -14.79
C ALA A 519 14.50 -13.84 -16.13
N THR A 520 14.86 -15.03 -16.57
CA THR A 520 15.55 -15.24 -17.87
C THR A 520 14.67 -14.81 -19.04
N ILE A 521 13.37 -15.14 -19.02
CA ILE A 521 12.39 -14.65 -20.01
C ILE A 521 12.34 -13.12 -20.01
N SER A 522 12.24 -12.51 -18.83
CA SER A 522 12.13 -11.07 -18.68
C SER A 522 13.35 -10.33 -19.18
N GLN A 523 14.55 -10.85 -18.88
CA GLN A 523 15.82 -10.30 -19.38
C GLN A 523 15.89 -10.36 -20.92
N GLU A 524 15.56 -11.51 -21.53
CA GLU A 524 15.58 -11.67 -22.98
C GLU A 524 14.60 -10.71 -23.64
N LEU A 525 13.38 -10.58 -23.14
CA LEU A 525 12.36 -9.69 -23.71
C LEU A 525 12.80 -8.21 -23.61
N HIS A 526 13.37 -7.80 -22.48
CA HIS A 526 13.91 -6.45 -22.34
C HIS A 526 15.08 -6.19 -23.29
N GLN A 527 16.03 -7.10 -23.38
CA GLN A 527 17.17 -7.00 -24.30
C GLN A 527 16.74 -6.92 -25.78
N ARG A 528 15.59 -7.54 -26.13
CA ARG A 528 14.98 -7.51 -27.46
C ARG A 528 14.00 -6.37 -27.69
N GLY A 529 13.97 -5.37 -26.80
CA GLY A 529 13.36 -4.06 -27.04
C GLY A 529 12.04 -3.79 -26.33
N PHE A 530 11.59 -4.62 -25.40
CA PHE A 530 10.49 -4.26 -24.51
C PHE A 530 10.94 -3.26 -23.45
N ASP A 531 10.13 -2.23 -23.22
CA ASP A 531 10.44 -1.16 -22.26
C ASP A 531 10.10 -1.57 -20.81
N GLU A 532 9.13 -2.42 -20.61
CA GLU A 532 8.60 -2.81 -19.31
C GLU A 532 8.20 -4.29 -19.31
N ILE A 533 8.40 -4.93 -18.15
CA ILE A 533 7.94 -6.30 -17.90
C ILE A 533 6.77 -6.26 -16.92
N GLN A 534 5.63 -6.79 -17.34
CA GLN A 534 4.42 -6.88 -16.54
C GLN A 534 4.16 -8.33 -16.12
N PHE A 535 4.02 -8.55 -14.81
CA PHE A 535 3.73 -9.86 -14.25
C PHE A 535 2.26 -10.00 -13.89
N ASP A 536 1.60 -10.97 -14.50
CA ASP A 536 0.26 -11.38 -14.11
C ASP A 536 0.29 -12.76 -13.44
N TYR A 537 -0.78 -13.07 -12.71
CA TYR A 537 -0.89 -14.28 -11.88
C TYR A 537 0.30 -14.45 -10.91
N ILE A 538 0.83 -13.33 -10.39
CA ILE A 538 1.80 -13.33 -9.31
C ILE A 538 1.09 -13.46 -7.95
N ARG A 539 0.40 -14.56 -7.79
CA ARG A 539 -0.48 -14.84 -6.66
C ARG A 539 -0.61 -16.34 -6.39
N PHE A 540 -1.19 -16.65 -5.25
CA PHE A 540 -1.56 -18.01 -4.89
C PHE A 540 -2.93 -18.38 -5.48
N PRO A 541 -3.23 -19.69 -5.66
CA PRO A 541 -4.56 -20.13 -6.03
C PRO A 541 -5.57 -19.73 -4.94
N THR A 542 -6.77 -19.33 -5.36
CA THR A 542 -7.85 -18.87 -4.47
C THR A 542 -9.13 -19.69 -4.59
N ASP A 543 -9.23 -20.54 -5.62
CA ASP A 543 -10.47 -21.17 -6.02
C ASP A 543 -10.33 -22.70 -5.99
N GLY A 544 -11.37 -23.36 -5.49
CA GLY A 544 -11.47 -24.80 -5.35
C GLY A 544 -11.99 -25.23 -3.98
N VAL A 545 -12.96 -26.16 -3.96
CA VAL A 545 -13.46 -26.75 -2.72
C VAL A 545 -12.37 -27.52 -1.97
N ASN A 546 -11.31 -27.93 -2.68
CA ASN A 546 -10.13 -28.64 -2.16
C ASN A 546 -8.91 -27.71 -1.95
N LEU A 547 -9.12 -26.40 -1.84
CA LEU A 547 -8.02 -25.44 -1.65
C LEU A 547 -7.21 -25.73 -0.37
N SER A 548 -7.85 -26.24 0.68
CA SER A 548 -7.18 -26.63 1.93
C SER A 548 -6.21 -27.81 1.79
N GLN A 549 -6.28 -28.56 0.67
CA GLN A 549 -5.40 -29.69 0.36
C GLN A 549 -4.09 -29.25 -0.32
N THR A 550 -3.96 -27.96 -0.68
CA THR A 550 -2.75 -27.44 -1.32
C THR A 550 -1.53 -27.58 -0.40
N ARG A 551 -0.44 -28.11 -0.96
CA ARG A 551 0.87 -28.20 -0.33
C ARG A 551 1.92 -27.57 -1.25
N PHE A 552 2.73 -26.69 -0.66
CA PHE A 552 3.81 -25.99 -1.34
C PHE A 552 5.14 -26.66 -0.97
N ARG A 553 5.68 -27.46 -1.89
CA ARG A 553 6.86 -28.29 -1.64
C ARG A 553 8.18 -27.51 -1.60
N TRP A 554 8.17 -26.29 -2.21
CA TRP A 554 9.31 -25.39 -2.24
C TRP A 554 9.31 -24.35 -1.11
N ARG A 555 8.31 -24.44 -0.24
CA ARG A 555 8.17 -23.53 0.90
C ARG A 555 9.24 -23.84 1.95
N ASP A 556 10.10 -22.86 2.22
CA ASP A 556 11.07 -22.95 3.32
C ASP A 556 10.43 -22.54 4.66
N PRO A 557 10.97 -23.03 5.81
CA PRO A 557 10.43 -22.73 7.13
C PRO A 557 10.31 -21.21 7.40
N GLY A 558 9.19 -20.81 8.00
CA GLY A 558 8.91 -19.43 8.38
C GLY A 558 8.41 -18.51 7.24
N MET A 559 8.34 -19.02 6.00
CA MET A 559 7.76 -18.26 4.89
C MET A 559 6.25 -18.36 4.85
N ASP A 560 5.57 -17.26 4.59
CA ASP A 560 4.14 -17.18 4.26
C ASP A 560 3.94 -16.84 2.76
N ALA A 561 2.69 -16.68 2.32
CA ALA A 561 2.38 -16.37 0.92
C ALA A 561 3.00 -15.02 0.48
N GLU A 562 2.94 -14.01 1.34
CA GLU A 562 3.55 -12.70 1.06
C GLU A 562 5.08 -12.82 0.95
N SER A 563 5.72 -13.63 1.82
CA SER A 563 7.16 -13.91 1.75
C SER A 563 7.59 -14.46 0.39
N ALA A 564 6.78 -15.36 -0.20
CA ALA A 564 7.08 -15.91 -1.53
C ALA A 564 7.06 -14.83 -2.61
N ILE A 565 5.99 -14.03 -2.64
CA ILE A 565 5.85 -12.97 -3.64
C ILE A 565 6.95 -11.92 -3.51
N LEU A 566 7.26 -11.50 -2.28
CA LEU A 566 8.34 -10.53 -2.05
C LEU A 566 9.72 -11.08 -2.42
N SER A 567 9.98 -12.36 -2.11
CA SER A 567 11.23 -13.01 -2.49
C SER A 567 11.37 -13.11 -4.00
N PHE A 568 10.28 -13.46 -4.71
CA PHE A 568 10.22 -13.45 -6.15
C PHE A 568 10.53 -12.06 -6.73
N LEU A 569 9.84 -11.02 -6.25
CA LEU A 569 10.03 -9.65 -6.77
C LEU A 569 11.45 -9.11 -6.49
N ARG A 570 12.01 -9.43 -5.33
CA ARG A 570 13.43 -9.11 -5.03
C ARG A 570 14.37 -9.82 -5.99
N TYR A 571 14.11 -11.10 -6.26
CA TYR A 571 14.89 -11.88 -7.21
C TYR A 571 14.82 -11.26 -8.61
N ILE A 572 13.61 -10.94 -9.09
CA ILE A 572 13.41 -10.29 -10.39
C ILE A 572 14.14 -8.94 -10.46
N ARG A 573 14.00 -8.10 -9.42
CA ARG A 573 14.66 -6.78 -9.39
C ARG A 573 16.19 -6.87 -9.47
N GLY A 574 16.80 -7.93 -8.95
CA GLY A 574 18.22 -8.19 -9.05
C GLY A 574 18.69 -8.67 -10.43
N HIS A 575 17.77 -9.01 -11.33
CA HIS A 575 18.09 -9.58 -12.65
C HIS A 575 17.55 -8.75 -13.83
N VAL A 576 16.53 -7.91 -13.62
CA VAL A 576 15.82 -7.19 -14.70
C VAL A 576 16.05 -5.68 -14.55
N GLU A 577 16.70 -5.10 -15.54
CA GLU A 577 17.07 -3.66 -15.59
C GLU A 577 15.99 -2.85 -16.35
N ALA A 578 14.72 -3.10 -16.06
CA ALA A 578 13.57 -2.43 -16.67
C ALA A 578 12.51 -2.09 -15.64
N PRO A 579 11.56 -1.20 -15.95
CA PRO A 579 10.34 -1.06 -15.17
C PRO A 579 9.65 -2.41 -14.97
N ILE A 580 9.20 -2.64 -13.73
CA ILE A 580 8.42 -3.84 -13.37
C ILE A 580 7.03 -3.40 -12.98
N SER A 581 6.04 -3.96 -13.66
CA SER A 581 4.63 -3.82 -13.31
C SER A 581 4.02 -5.14 -12.86
N ILE A 582 2.96 -5.06 -12.06
CA ILE A 582 2.21 -6.24 -11.58
C ILE A 582 0.73 -6.02 -11.72
N ASP A 583 0.02 -7.09 -12.08
CA ASP A 583 -1.42 -7.12 -12.11
C ASP A 583 -1.96 -7.65 -10.78
N ILE A 584 -2.98 -6.96 -10.24
CA ILE A 584 -3.62 -7.35 -8.99
C ILE A 584 -5.15 -7.39 -9.14
N TYR A 585 -5.80 -8.20 -8.31
CA TYR A 585 -7.24 -8.10 -8.15
C TYR A 585 -7.66 -6.71 -7.67
N GLY A 586 -8.73 -6.16 -8.23
CA GLY A 586 -9.25 -4.86 -7.83
C GLY A 586 -9.55 -4.77 -6.33
N ALA A 587 -10.10 -5.82 -5.73
CA ALA A 587 -10.35 -5.90 -4.29
C ALA A 587 -9.07 -5.74 -3.43
N ASN A 588 -7.92 -6.22 -3.90
CA ASN A 588 -6.65 -6.09 -3.16
C ASN A 588 -6.15 -4.64 -3.12
N GLY A 589 -6.42 -3.85 -4.15
CA GLY A 589 -6.14 -2.41 -4.16
C GLY A 589 -7.16 -1.59 -3.36
N TRP A 590 -8.31 -2.22 -3.02
CA TRP A 590 -9.41 -1.53 -2.34
C TRP A 590 -9.35 -1.67 -0.82
N TYR A 591 -9.09 -2.89 -0.31
CA TYR A 591 -9.39 -3.26 1.07
C TYR A 591 -8.18 -3.64 1.93
N ARG A 592 -6.95 -3.46 1.49
CA ARG A 592 -5.76 -3.96 2.22
C ARG A 592 -5.87 -5.44 2.61
N THR A 593 -6.45 -6.28 1.74
CA THR A 593 -6.81 -7.68 2.05
C THR A 593 -6.04 -8.71 1.22
N GLY A 594 -4.86 -8.35 0.79
CA GLY A 594 -4.04 -9.19 -0.09
C GLY A 594 -3.49 -10.48 0.53
N ALA A 595 -3.70 -10.72 1.82
CA ALA A 595 -3.09 -11.85 2.54
C ALA A 595 -3.41 -13.22 1.93
N ARG A 596 -4.63 -13.43 1.45
CA ARG A 596 -5.05 -14.70 0.80
C ARG A 596 -4.30 -14.97 -0.50
N THR A 597 -4.02 -13.94 -1.28
CA THR A 597 -3.33 -14.02 -2.56
C THR A 597 -1.83 -13.81 -2.46
N GLY A 598 -1.36 -13.27 -1.36
CA GLY A 598 0.00 -12.75 -1.17
C GLY A 598 0.21 -11.35 -1.77
N GLN A 599 -0.85 -10.71 -2.29
CA GLN A 599 -0.80 -9.42 -2.97
C GLN A 599 -1.24 -8.27 -2.05
N GLU A 600 -0.41 -7.91 -1.08
CA GLU A 600 -0.64 -6.75 -0.24
C GLU A 600 0.02 -5.50 -0.84
N VAL A 601 -0.78 -4.57 -1.35
CA VAL A 601 -0.32 -3.39 -2.12
C VAL A 601 0.69 -2.54 -1.35
N GLU A 602 0.46 -2.31 -0.05
CA GLU A 602 1.37 -1.50 0.79
C GLU A 602 2.80 -2.03 0.82
N VAL A 603 2.93 -3.36 0.79
CA VAL A 603 4.22 -4.03 0.83
C VAL A 603 4.81 -4.21 -0.56
N LEU A 604 3.98 -4.60 -1.54
CA LEU A 604 4.40 -4.82 -2.93
C LEU A 604 4.90 -3.53 -3.59
N ALA A 605 4.27 -2.39 -3.27
CA ALA A 605 4.62 -1.08 -3.83
C ALA A 605 6.10 -0.71 -3.68
N ARG A 606 6.82 -1.30 -2.74
CA ARG A 606 8.26 -1.08 -2.55
C ARG A 606 9.14 -1.79 -3.57
N TYR A 607 8.64 -2.87 -4.17
CA TYR A 607 9.42 -3.78 -5.00
C TYR A 607 9.13 -3.63 -6.49
N VAL A 608 8.06 -2.94 -6.86
CA VAL A 608 7.62 -2.74 -8.23
C VAL A 608 7.51 -1.26 -8.58
N ASP A 609 7.57 -0.92 -9.86
CA ASP A 609 7.41 0.46 -10.33
C ASP A 609 5.95 0.80 -10.60
N VAL A 610 5.16 -0.18 -11.02
CA VAL A 610 3.75 0.00 -11.39
C VAL A 610 2.90 -1.12 -10.77
N ILE A 611 1.73 -0.76 -10.27
CA ILE A 611 0.67 -1.68 -9.87
C ILE A 611 -0.53 -1.43 -10.76
N CYS A 612 -1.06 -2.49 -11.38
CA CYS A 612 -2.15 -2.45 -12.34
C CYS A 612 -3.40 -3.14 -11.75
N PRO A 613 -4.26 -2.44 -11.01
CA PRO A 613 -5.46 -3.04 -10.47
C PRO A 613 -6.51 -3.28 -11.56
N MET A 614 -7.21 -4.42 -11.47
CA MET A 614 -8.31 -4.80 -12.35
C MET A 614 -9.65 -4.37 -11.73
N TYR A 615 -10.01 -3.10 -11.83
CA TYR A 615 -11.23 -2.53 -11.27
C TYR A 615 -12.47 -2.73 -12.14
N TYR A 616 -12.60 -3.86 -12.82
CA TYR A 616 -13.70 -4.13 -13.73
C TYR A 616 -15.07 -4.05 -13.02
N PRO A 617 -15.96 -3.10 -13.35
CA PRO A 617 -17.23 -2.93 -12.65
C PRO A 617 -18.11 -4.19 -12.69
N SER A 618 -18.01 -4.99 -13.76
CA SER A 618 -18.72 -6.27 -13.89
C SER A 618 -18.25 -7.38 -12.93
N HIS A 619 -17.11 -7.18 -12.23
CA HIS A 619 -16.53 -8.14 -11.29
C HIS A 619 -16.75 -7.77 -9.83
N PHE A 620 -17.33 -6.59 -9.56
CA PHE A 620 -17.76 -6.19 -8.22
C PHE A 620 -19.23 -6.55 -8.02
N GLU A 621 -19.63 -6.78 -6.77
CA GLU A 621 -21.01 -7.09 -6.42
C GLU A 621 -21.98 -6.00 -6.86
N GLN A 622 -23.24 -6.38 -7.12
CA GLN A 622 -24.26 -5.49 -7.66
C GLN A 622 -24.44 -4.21 -6.82
N THR A 623 -24.40 -4.34 -5.50
CA THR A 623 -24.60 -3.25 -4.55
C THR A 623 -23.38 -2.37 -4.36
N PHE A 624 -22.20 -2.82 -4.84
CA PHE A 624 -20.96 -2.10 -4.63
C PHE A 624 -20.95 -0.75 -5.36
N LEU A 625 -20.93 0.35 -4.59
CA LEU A 625 -20.97 1.74 -5.07
C LEU A 625 -22.15 2.05 -6.01
N ALA A 626 -23.29 1.41 -5.78
CA ALA A 626 -24.48 1.52 -6.63
C ALA A 626 -25.43 2.66 -6.22
N ASN A 627 -25.01 3.57 -5.33
CA ASN A 627 -25.79 4.75 -4.91
C ASN A 627 -26.10 5.70 -6.07
N ASN A 628 -27.04 6.61 -5.85
CA ASN A 628 -27.49 7.56 -6.87
C ASN A 628 -26.44 8.64 -7.20
N PRO A 629 -26.29 9.05 -8.46
CA PRO A 629 -26.91 8.43 -9.65
C PRO A 629 -26.18 7.13 -10.03
N PRO A 630 -26.91 6.04 -10.29
CA PRO A 630 -26.34 4.69 -10.46
C PRO A 630 -25.46 4.55 -11.72
N GLU A 631 -25.66 5.36 -12.75
CA GLU A 631 -24.81 5.38 -13.95
C GLU A 631 -23.39 5.86 -13.68
N LEU A 632 -23.14 6.53 -12.56
CA LEU A 632 -21.79 6.92 -12.13
C LEU A 632 -21.03 5.82 -11.40
N ARG A 633 -21.63 4.63 -11.20
CA ARG A 633 -20.95 3.50 -10.57
C ARG A 633 -19.60 3.15 -11.20
N PRO A 634 -19.44 3.05 -12.52
CA PRO A 634 -18.15 2.82 -13.15
C PRO A 634 -17.11 3.91 -12.80
N TYR A 635 -17.53 5.19 -12.84
CA TYR A 635 -16.68 6.31 -12.42
C TYR A 635 -16.20 6.17 -10.97
N ARG A 636 -17.12 5.92 -10.03
CA ARG A 636 -16.81 5.81 -8.61
C ARG A 636 -15.84 4.67 -8.31
N ILE A 637 -16.02 3.51 -8.95
CA ILE A 637 -15.14 2.35 -8.80
C ILE A 637 -13.72 2.72 -9.19
N TYR A 638 -13.52 3.38 -10.31
CA TYR A 638 -12.18 3.74 -10.78
C TYR A 638 -11.59 4.92 -10.00
N TYR A 639 -12.39 5.94 -9.69
CA TYR A 639 -11.94 7.09 -8.91
C TYR A 639 -11.48 6.68 -7.50
N LEU A 640 -12.37 6.05 -6.75
CA LEU A 640 -12.07 5.61 -5.39
C LEU A 640 -11.03 4.50 -5.35
N GLY A 641 -11.10 3.53 -6.25
CA GLY A 641 -10.12 2.45 -6.33
C GLY A 641 -8.70 2.97 -6.56
N THR A 642 -8.55 3.88 -7.51
CA THR A 642 -7.25 4.51 -7.82
C THR A 642 -6.73 5.32 -6.62
N LEU A 643 -7.56 6.17 -6.02
CA LEU A 643 -7.17 6.95 -4.83
C LEU A 643 -6.77 6.04 -3.66
N ARG A 644 -7.56 4.99 -3.39
CA ARG A 644 -7.26 4.03 -2.31
C ARG A 644 -5.93 3.32 -2.55
N ALA A 645 -5.72 2.80 -3.76
CA ALA A 645 -4.47 2.12 -4.08
C ALA A 645 -3.26 3.07 -4.00
N MET A 646 -3.37 4.32 -4.45
CA MET A 646 -2.32 5.33 -4.31
C MET A 646 -2.00 5.60 -2.84
N THR A 647 -3.02 5.78 -1.99
CA THR A 647 -2.87 5.99 -0.55
C THR A 647 -2.22 4.79 0.12
N ILE A 648 -2.67 3.57 -0.20
CA ILE A 648 -2.11 2.32 0.34
C ILE A 648 -0.65 2.16 -0.09
N ALA A 649 -0.36 2.42 -1.36
CA ALA A 649 1.00 2.36 -1.91
C ALA A 649 1.93 3.47 -1.39
N ARG A 650 1.40 4.49 -0.70
CA ARG A 650 2.15 5.64 -0.19
C ARG A 650 3.04 6.30 -1.26
N ASN A 651 2.52 6.42 -2.49
CA ASN A 651 3.24 6.94 -3.65
C ASN A 651 4.55 6.22 -4.00
N GLN A 652 4.72 4.99 -3.61
CA GLN A 652 5.92 4.21 -3.91
C GLN A 652 5.83 3.44 -5.23
N ALA A 653 4.65 3.36 -5.82
CA ALA A 653 4.42 2.76 -7.13
C ALA A 653 3.35 3.55 -7.88
N ILE A 654 3.47 3.59 -9.19
CA ILE A 654 2.44 4.12 -10.09
C ILE A 654 1.21 3.20 -10.00
N ILE A 655 0.03 3.77 -9.84
CA ILE A 655 -1.22 3.03 -9.96
C ILE A 655 -1.76 3.26 -11.37
N ARG A 656 -1.72 2.20 -12.20
CA ARG A 656 -2.12 2.21 -13.61
C ARG A 656 -3.22 1.18 -13.85
N PRO A 657 -4.50 1.54 -13.59
CA PRO A 657 -5.60 0.59 -13.66
C PRO A 657 -5.85 0.05 -15.06
N TYR A 658 -6.34 -1.19 -15.13
CA TYR A 658 -6.98 -1.71 -16.32
C TYR A 658 -8.41 -1.18 -16.41
N ILE A 659 -8.77 -0.56 -17.55
CA ILE A 659 -10.09 -0.07 -17.88
C ILE A 659 -10.86 -1.16 -18.63
N GLN A 660 -12.08 -1.47 -18.16
CA GLN A 660 -12.95 -2.46 -18.80
C GLN A 660 -13.48 -1.91 -20.12
N ALA A 661 -12.84 -2.27 -21.24
CA ALA A 661 -13.30 -1.99 -22.58
C ALA A 661 -14.02 -3.22 -23.22
N PHE A 662 -14.72 -3.98 -22.38
CA PHE A 662 -15.49 -5.16 -22.80
C PHE A 662 -16.82 -5.18 -22.05
N TYR A 663 -17.80 -5.91 -22.61
CA TYR A 663 -19.13 -6.03 -22.05
C TYR A 663 -19.39 -7.48 -21.60
N LEU A 664 -19.42 -7.68 -20.29
CA LEU A 664 -19.77 -8.96 -19.71
C LEU A 664 -21.29 -9.03 -19.53
N ASN A 665 -21.91 -10.18 -19.84
CA ASN A 665 -23.36 -10.35 -19.72
C ASN A 665 -23.80 -10.57 -18.25
N VAL A 666 -23.57 -9.59 -17.40
CA VAL A 666 -24.07 -9.54 -16.02
C VAL A 666 -25.20 -8.51 -15.92
N ALA A 667 -26.37 -8.94 -15.45
CA ALA A 667 -27.59 -8.13 -15.51
C ALA A 667 -27.47 -6.77 -14.79
N TYR A 668 -26.77 -6.74 -13.67
CA TYR A 668 -26.61 -5.52 -12.86
C TYR A 668 -25.69 -4.47 -13.50
N ASP A 669 -24.73 -4.86 -14.36
CA ASP A 669 -23.78 -3.95 -14.99
C ASP A 669 -24.19 -3.62 -16.44
N ARG A 670 -24.79 -4.59 -17.14
CA ARG A 670 -25.20 -4.47 -18.55
C ARG A 670 -26.08 -3.25 -18.83
N LYS A 671 -26.94 -2.85 -17.91
CA LYS A 671 -27.80 -1.69 -18.06
C LYS A 671 -27.04 -0.37 -18.17
N TYR A 672 -25.78 -0.32 -17.82
CA TYR A 672 -24.91 0.86 -17.93
C TYR A 672 -23.99 0.82 -19.14
N TYR A 673 -24.04 -0.23 -19.97
CA TYR A 673 -23.28 -0.35 -21.21
C TYR A 673 -23.85 0.58 -22.27
N ASN A 674 -23.39 1.80 -22.26
CA ASN A 674 -23.69 2.84 -23.23
C ASN A 674 -22.38 3.48 -23.71
N ASP A 675 -22.47 4.41 -24.64
CA ASP A 675 -21.32 5.08 -25.25
C ASP A 675 -20.37 5.74 -24.22
N ASP A 676 -20.90 6.10 -23.05
CA ASP A 676 -20.13 6.74 -21.97
C ASP A 676 -19.51 5.74 -20.97
N TYR A 677 -19.81 4.44 -21.07
CA TYR A 677 -19.38 3.47 -20.07
C TYR A 677 -17.87 3.44 -19.87
N VAL A 678 -17.10 3.38 -20.97
CA VAL A 678 -15.64 3.39 -20.92
C VAL A 678 -15.11 4.78 -20.54
N LEU A 679 -15.76 5.84 -21.04
CA LEU A 679 -15.38 7.23 -20.69
C LEU A 679 -15.52 7.50 -19.17
N ARG A 680 -16.59 7.05 -18.54
CA ARG A 680 -16.78 7.23 -17.08
C ARG A 680 -15.68 6.56 -16.26
N GLN A 681 -15.25 5.38 -16.66
CA GLN A 681 -14.13 4.69 -16.01
C GLN A 681 -12.83 5.50 -16.17
N LEU A 682 -12.53 5.95 -17.39
CA LEU A 682 -11.37 6.76 -17.70
C LEU A 682 -11.33 8.06 -16.89
N LEU A 683 -12.45 8.78 -16.82
CA LEU A 683 -12.56 10.00 -16.03
C LEU A 683 -12.34 9.74 -14.54
N GLY A 684 -12.78 8.58 -14.03
CA GLY A 684 -12.47 8.15 -12.67
C GLY A 684 -10.97 8.06 -12.43
N VAL A 685 -10.22 7.43 -13.32
CA VAL A 685 -8.75 7.34 -13.22
C VAL A 685 -8.11 8.73 -13.32
N GLN A 686 -8.50 9.54 -14.30
CA GLN A 686 -7.91 10.86 -14.55
C GLN A 686 -8.13 11.82 -13.38
N ASN A 687 -9.32 11.82 -12.80
CA ASN A 687 -9.63 12.66 -11.65
C ASN A 687 -8.98 12.18 -10.34
N ALA A 688 -8.59 10.91 -10.25
CA ALA A 688 -7.88 10.39 -9.09
C ALA A 688 -6.38 10.76 -9.08
N GLY A 689 -5.73 10.77 -10.25
CA GLY A 689 -4.29 11.05 -10.29
C GLY A 689 -3.71 11.13 -11.70
N ASN A 690 -4.31 10.46 -12.66
CA ASN A 690 -3.95 10.48 -14.09
C ASN A 690 -2.49 10.11 -14.40
N PHE A 691 -1.99 9.00 -13.85
CA PHE A 691 -0.62 8.53 -14.09
C PHE A 691 -0.50 7.44 -15.15
N GLY A 692 -1.56 7.18 -15.87
CA GLY A 692 -1.67 6.19 -16.93
C GLY A 692 -2.77 5.16 -16.69
N TYR A 693 -3.08 4.41 -17.72
CA TYR A 693 -4.11 3.37 -17.73
C TYR A 693 -3.92 2.40 -18.90
N THR A 694 -4.58 1.24 -18.83
CA THR A 694 -4.59 0.24 -19.91
C THR A 694 -6.02 -0.15 -20.23
N TYR A 695 -6.48 0.06 -21.46
CA TYR A 695 -7.75 -0.53 -21.92
C TYR A 695 -7.61 -2.05 -22.06
N TRP A 696 -8.52 -2.79 -21.47
CA TRP A 696 -8.56 -4.24 -21.55
C TRP A 696 -9.76 -4.74 -22.32
N ASN A 697 -9.50 -5.49 -23.38
CA ASN A 697 -10.48 -6.28 -24.09
C ASN A 697 -9.78 -7.54 -24.62
N ASN A 698 -10.18 -8.73 -24.14
CA ASN A 698 -9.53 -10.00 -24.47
C ASN A 698 -9.64 -10.41 -25.95
N ILE A 699 -10.61 -9.85 -26.68
CA ILE A 699 -10.76 -10.06 -28.13
C ILE A 699 -10.29 -8.88 -28.97
N GLY A 700 -9.78 -7.81 -28.31
CA GLY A 700 -9.17 -6.66 -28.98
C GLY A 700 -10.14 -5.69 -29.67
N ARG A 701 -11.38 -5.59 -29.23
CA ARG A 701 -12.33 -4.58 -29.73
C ARG A 701 -12.21 -3.28 -28.94
N TYR A 702 -11.81 -2.20 -29.64
CA TYR A 702 -11.59 -0.88 -29.05
C TYR A 702 -12.33 0.23 -29.81
N ASP A 703 -13.46 -0.10 -30.44
CA ASP A 703 -14.23 0.87 -31.23
C ASP A 703 -14.83 1.98 -30.35
N GLU A 704 -15.13 1.67 -29.08
CA GLU A 704 -15.81 2.54 -28.11
C GLU A 704 -14.87 3.26 -27.13
N ILE A 705 -13.55 3.15 -27.31
CA ILE A 705 -12.65 3.92 -26.44
C ILE A 705 -12.70 5.42 -26.79
N PRO A 706 -12.65 6.31 -25.78
CA PRO A 706 -12.82 7.75 -25.97
C PRO A 706 -11.81 8.37 -26.93
N LEU A 707 -12.26 9.37 -27.68
CA LEU A 707 -11.38 10.22 -28.49
C LEU A 707 -10.50 11.11 -27.62
N PRO A 708 -9.31 11.52 -28.07
CA PRO A 708 -8.39 12.36 -27.31
C PRO A 708 -9.04 13.67 -26.77
N GLU A 709 -9.87 14.30 -27.57
CA GLU A 709 -10.55 15.54 -27.26
C GLU A 709 -11.53 15.37 -26.09
N THR A 710 -12.21 14.23 -26.03
CA THR A 710 -13.16 13.92 -24.95
C THR A 710 -12.45 13.67 -23.62
N ARG A 711 -11.22 13.17 -23.67
CA ARG A 711 -10.42 12.92 -22.45
C ARG A 711 -9.96 14.21 -21.78
N LEU A 712 -9.75 15.29 -22.53
CA LEU A 712 -9.22 16.54 -22.01
C LEU A 712 -10.30 17.50 -21.47
N THR A 713 -11.55 17.38 -21.94
CA THR A 713 -12.61 18.36 -21.70
C THR A 713 -13.67 17.94 -20.68
N ALA A 714 -13.76 16.65 -20.35
CA ALA A 714 -14.76 16.16 -19.43
C ALA A 714 -14.24 16.20 -17.98
N GLY A 715 -14.46 17.31 -17.29
CA GLY A 715 -14.24 17.40 -15.85
C GLY A 715 -15.41 16.81 -15.05
N PRO A 716 -15.24 16.62 -13.72
CA PRO A 716 -16.29 16.10 -12.84
C PRO A 716 -17.60 16.88 -12.94
N GLU A 717 -17.54 18.16 -13.19
CA GLU A 717 -18.72 19.04 -13.33
C GLU A 717 -19.66 18.65 -14.48
N LEU A 718 -19.16 18.08 -15.57
CA LEU A 718 -19.96 17.63 -16.69
C LEU A 718 -20.73 16.34 -16.38
N LEU A 719 -20.14 15.47 -15.58
CA LEU A 719 -20.78 14.23 -15.12
C LEU A 719 -21.95 14.50 -14.14
N PHE A 720 -21.85 15.56 -13.35
CA PHE A 720 -22.88 15.95 -12.40
C PHE A 720 -23.97 16.83 -13.02
N LYS A 721 -23.68 17.59 -14.07
CA LYS A 721 -24.69 18.42 -14.76
C LYS A 721 -25.67 17.60 -15.61
N SER A 722 -25.28 16.44 -16.10
CA SER A 722 -26.18 15.56 -16.88
C SER A 722 -27.19 14.78 -16.01
N SER A 723 -27.01 14.74 -14.68
CA SER A 723 -27.94 14.09 -13.75
C SER A 723 -29.07 14.98 -13.26
N ASN A 724 -29.13 16.25 -13.65
CA ASN A 724 -30.23 17.18 -13.39
C ASN A 724 -31.20 17.29 -14.57
N ILE A 725 -31.48 16.20 -15.26
CA ILE A 725 -32.58 16.14 -16.21
C ILE A 725 -33.70 15.34 -15.52
N ASP A 726 -34.78 16.04 -15.26
CA ASP A 726 -36.05 15.70 -14.63
C ASP A 726 -36.54 14.26 -14.73
#